data_04dd242e00584a97cebf4ae836c49124
#
_entry.id   04dd242e00584a97cebf4ae836c49124
#
_cell.length_a   1.000
_cell.length_b   1.000
_cell.length_c   1.000
_cell.angle_alpha   90.00
_cell.angle_beta   90.00
_cell.angle_gamma   90.00
#
_symmetry.space_group_name_H-M   'P 1'
#
loop_
_entity.id
_entity.type
_entity.pdbx_description
1 polymer ?
#
loop_
_entity_poly.entity_id
_entity_poly.type
_entity_poly.pdbx_seq_one_letter_code
_entity_poly.pdbx_strand_id
1 'polypeptide(L)'
;MKKILLSIFAICVSLSSFASITLNGIDYTIDTISMYPAGPGTTYYELRFLRADNGKGRMDAFLLAVDTRNPYVHVEQVLGTGKIIGTERPSAMATRSTTDNKIYFAGSNGDFFVTQGDVGLPVSTTIVNNEYAHTPVANRTARRLGAIDTDGRGITAVQHSISMKLVLADTTLDIAHANYNRLENELVLYNHHNGATTATNAYGTEVQIQLLEGQDWNTSGIMKARVTKVEQQVGSMPLSKEYAVLSGHGTMATELNRLNVGDELTLEFEIKFDGELVNIAQAIGSDPYTQILKNGIIAQDGYWNELHPRTGFGTSYTRDTVYMLVVDGRSMISAGCNTKVLGEMLQHYGAYNAVNWDGGGSSCIYVRSLGQMNNGSDGSERACGNGMFAVADVPEMDNTITAIAPYQPIYSLPRYGLALPKFLGYNQYGVLIDTDVQGVTLSCAPELGEILEDGRFLASGEKGGILYAHLGEIATQLEVRLMNSAPIAIRLDSVLCDAAHPYEIEVQGTVGNAIIDLLPAALTWTSQNLEVATVDETGTIVGVANGTTEVIGELGDFRDTILVKVEIPTGNEMVWDDFRITDNWKLKGSSGFKPTLVVPEDTETPVSLLFTYKSARSPYVQFEREAPIYSLPDTIRIPMITDAQFSKVYATVRANNATQGVNITVEPNGASEFVLDIPVEKYFGTDVAIYPLHFELVKMFLMTSTEAGEHYVTLPGIYQIYGNKSGTGTAVEHVAVDQKPVKFIENGQLFIRHNDKVYTILGTQL
;
A
#
# COMPACT_ATOMS: atom_id res chain seq x y z
N MET A 1 38.14 -16.82 -7.33
CA MET A 1 36.92 -16.13 -7.72
C MET A 1 36.07 -15.79 -6.50
N LYS A 2 36.62 -15.05 -5.50
CA LYS A 2 35.92 -14.68 -4.23
C LYS A 2 36.08 -13.21 -3.87
N LYS A 3 36.34 -12.30 -4.81
CA LYS A 3 36.63 -10.88 -4.51
C LYS A 3 35.81 -9.86 -5.36
N ILE A 4 34.77 -10.24 -6.07
CA ILE A 4 34.00 -9.33 -6.94
C ILE A 4 32.63 -8.94 -6.34
N LEU A 5 32.17 -9.57 -5.24
CA LEU A 5 30.81 -9.35 -4.71
C LEU A 5 30.69 -8.30 -3.59
N LEU A 6 31.78 -7.63 -3.20
CA LEU A 6 31.76 -6.68 -2.06
C LEU A 6 31.59 -5.20 -2.47
N SER A 7 31.35 -4.90 -3.74
CA SER A 7 31.30 -3.51 -4.25
C SER A 7 29.93 -3.02 -4.73
N ILE A 8 28.84 -3.74 -4.49
CA ILE A 8 27.53 -3.37 -5.04
C ILE A 8 26.67 -2.53 -4.06
N PHE A 9 26.99 -2.46 -2.79
CA PHE A 9 26.17 -1.74 -1.80
C PHE A 9 26.88 -0.56 -1.09
N ALA A 10 27.89 0.02 -1.66
CA ALA A 10 28.30 1.36 -1.26
C ALA A 10 27.34 2.37 -1.89
N ILE A 11 26.12 2.49 -1.35
CA ILE A 11 25.31 3.69 -1.54
C ILE A 11 26.16 4.82 -0.96
N CYS A 12 26.77 5.65 -1.82
CA CYS A 12 27.29 6.93 -1.41
C CYS A 12 26.11 7.77 -0.91
N VAL A 13 25.78 7.63 0.37
CA VAL A 13 24.94 8.59 1.07
C VAL A 13 25.78 9.86 1.17
N SER A 14 25.74 10.69 0.13
CA SER A 14 26.22 12.05 0.23
C SER A 14 25.35 12.74 1.28
N LEU A 15 25.96 13.23 2.32
CA LEU A 15 25.40 14.13 3.33
C LEU A 15 24.71 15.32 2.63
N SER A 16 23.48 15.17 2.17
CA SER A 16 22.67 16.28 1.67
C SER A 16 21.62 16.59 2.73
N SER A 17 21.70 17.82 3.27
CA SER A 17 20.53 18.57 3.74
C SER A 17 19.34 18.23 2.85
N PHE A 18 18.10 18.26 3.37
CA PHE A 18 16.87 18.08 2.58
C PHE A 18 17.09 18.56 1.14
N ALA A 19 17.10 17.62 0.20
CA ALA A 19 17.31 17.98 -1.19
C ALA A 19 16.17 18.93 -1.59
N SER A 20 16.52 20.10 -2.14
CA SER A 20 15.54 21.05 -2.64
C SER A 20 15.57 21.04 -4.16
N ILE A 21 14.42 21.24 -4.77
CA ILE A 21 14.26 21.33 -6.20
C ILE A 21 13.25 22.42 -6.55
N THR A 22 13.52 23.17 -7.62
CA THR A 22 12.55 24.10 -8.18
C THR A 22 11.82 23.40 -9.34
N LEU A 23 10.50 23.20 -9.20
CA LEU A 23 9.64 22.59 -10.20
C LEU A 23 8.63 23.64 -10.70
N ASN A 24 8.64 23.93 -11.99
CA ASN A 24 7.80 24.95 -12.62
C ASN A 24 7.81 26.30 -11.88
N GLY A 25 8.99 26.69 -11.39
CA GLY A 25 9.18 27.95 -10.67
C GLY A 25 8.74 27.96 -9.20
N ILE A 26 8.39 26.81 -8.63
CA ILE A 26 8.03 26.62 -7.21
C ILE A 26 9.08 25.75 -6.55
N ASP A 27 9.57 26.18 -5.39
CA ASP A 27 10.55 25.42 -4.61
C ASP A 27 9.89 24.34 -3.77
N TYR A 28 10.46 23.17 -3.80
CA TYR A 28 10.05 21.98 -3.04
C TYR A 28 11.22 21.42 -2.25
N THR A 29 10.94 20.92 -1.07
CA THR A 29 11.82 20.00 -0.35
C THR A 29 11.44 18.57 -0.75
N ILE A 30 12.44 17.71 -0.93
CA ILE A 30 12.25 16.30 -1.26
C ILE A 30 12.48 15.49 0.02
N ASP A 31 11.46 14.74 0.42
CA ASP A 31 11.53 13.76 1.49
C ASP A 31 11.56 12.36 0.86
N THR A 32 12.64 11.60 1.10
CA THR A 32 12.76 10.21 0.64
C THR A 32 12.17 9.30 1.69
N ILE A 33 10.97 8.80 1.43
CA ILE A 33 10.21 7.94 2.34
C ILE A 33 10.81 6.54 2.36
N SER A 34 11.10 5.99 1.18
CA SER A 34 11.80 4.72 1.06
C SER A 34 12.72 4.71 -0.16
N MET A 35 13.80 3.96 -0.08
CA MET A 35 14.75 3.74 -1.17
C MET A 35 15.45 2.40 -0.96
N TYR A 36 15.25 1.48 -1.89
CA TYR A 36 15.84 0.14 -1.81
C TYR A 36 15.99 -0.49 -3.20
N PRO A 37 16.83 -1.52 -3.35
CA PRO A 37 16.88 -2.32 -4.57
C PRO A 37 15.54 -3.07 -4.77
N ALA A 38 14.81 -2.77 -5.85
CA ALA A 38 13.62 -3.53 -6.21
C ALA A 38 13.95 -4.92 -6.79
N GLY A 39 15.18 -5.06 -7.31
CA GLY A 39 15.73 -6.26 -7.92
C GLY A 39 17.09 -5.99 -8.54
N PRO A 40 17.64 -6.91 -9.37
CA PRO A 40 18.94 -6.73 -10.00
C PRO A 40 19.03 -5.39 -10.73
N GLY A 41 20.09 -4.61 -10.47
CA GLY A 41 20.34 -3.33 -11.15
C GLY A 41 19.23 -2.28 -11.04
N THR A 42 18.24 -2.48 -10.18
CA THR A 42 17.07 -1.61 -10.15
C THR A 42 16.84 -1.04 -8.76
N THR A 43 16.81 0.29 -8.66
CA THR A 43 16.48 1.00 -7.42
C THR A 43 15.08 1.58 -7.48
N TYR A 44 14.32 1.34 -6.43
CA TYR A 44 13.02 1.96 -6.19
C TYR A 44 13.18 3.14 -5.24
N TYR A 45 12.42 4.21 -5.48
CA TYR A 45 12.30 5.38 -4.63
C TYR A 45 10.84 5.72 -4.39
N GLU A 46 10.48 5.98 -3.15
CA GLU A 46 9.24 6.65 -2.76
C GLU A 46 9.59 8.04 -2.26
N LEU A 47 9.05 9.05 -2.91
CA LEU A 47 9.44 10.43 -2.77
C LEU A 47 8.22 11.31 -2.46
N ARG A 48 8.42 12.25 -1.58
CA ARG A 48 7.43 13.26 -1.24
C ARG A 48 8.00 14.66 -1.50
N PHE A 49 7.33 15.40 -2.35
CA PHE A 49 7.69 16.77 -2.69
C PHE A 49 6.78 17.72 -1.91
N LEU A 50 7.36 18.47 -0.98
CA LEU A 50 6.66 19.41 -0.09
C LEU A 50 7.00 20.84 -0.52
N ARG A 51 5.99 21.67 -0.75
CA ARG A 51 6.21 23.06 -1.13
C ARG A 51 6.89 23.83 0.00
N ALA A 52 7.95 24.55 -0.31
CA ALA A 52 8.73 25.33 0.67
C ALA A 52 7.95 26.54 1.24
N ASP A 53 6.94 27.01 0.51
CA ASP A 53 6.08 28.16 0.92
C ASP A 53 4.88 27.74 1.79
N ASN A 54 4.85 26.51 2.30
CA ASN A 54 3.72 25.91 3.03
C ASN A 54 2.39 25.94 2.25
N GLY A 55 2.44 26.14 0.93
CA GLY A 55 1.27 26.12 0.05
C GLY A 55 0.69 24.71 -0.07
N LYS A 56 -0.60 24.63 -0.40
CA LYS A 56 -1.22 23.35 -0.78
C LYS A 56 -0.59 22.85 -2.08
N GLY A 57 -0.30 21.57 -2.19
CA GLY A 57 0.23 20.96 -3.43
C GLY A 57 1.38 20.00 -3.21
N ARG A 58 1.36 19.24 -2.11
CA ARG A 58 2.23 18.05 -1.95
C ARG A 58 2.06 17.13 -3.15
N MET A 59 3.17 16.56 -3.60
CA MET A 59 3.17 15.51 -4.62
C MET A 59 3.89 14.28 -4.07
N ASP A 60 3.26 13.12 -4.18
CA ASP A 60 3.89 11.82 -3.90
C ASP A 60 4.30 11.21 -5.25
N ALA A 61 5.55 10.80 -5.35
CA ALA A 61 6.15 10.28 -6.56
C ALA A 61 6.93 8.99 -6.29
N PHE A 62 6.91 8.09 -7.26
CA PHE A 62 7.46 6.74 -7.18
C PHE A 62 8.30 6.47 -8.40
N LEU A 63 9.58 6.18 -8.20
CA LEU A 63 10.55 6.05 -9.28
C LEU A 63 11.21 4.68 -9.27
N LEU A 64 11.32 4.06 -10.44
CA LEU A 64 12.23 2.97 -10.73
C LEU A 64 13.37 3.48 -11.60
N ALA A 65 14.61 3.27 -11.17
CA ALA A 65 15.81 3.50 -11.96
C ALA A 65 16.47 2.15 -12.26
N VAL A 66 16.47 1.75 -13.53
CA VAL A 66 16.96 0.44 -14.01
C VAL A 66 18.29 0.63 -14.72
N ASP A 67 19.38 0.13 -14.16
CA ASP A 67 20.72 0.08 -14.79
C ASP A 67 20.82 -1.18 -15.67
N THR A 68 20.64 -1.01 -16.98
CA THR A 68 20.67 -2.12 -17.94
C THR A 68 22.04 -2.70 -18.20
N ARG A 69 23.11 -2.17 -17.57
CA ARG A 69 24.45 -2.79 -17.57
C ARG A 69 24.55 -3.98 -16.64
N ASN A 70 23.64 -4.10 -15.68
CA ASN A 70 23.59 -5.28 -14.81
C ASN A 70 23.25 -6.51 -15.64
N PRO A 71 24.06 -7.59 -15.63
CA PRO A 71 23.88 -8.74 -16.52
C PRO A 71 22.63 -9.58 -16.20
N TYR A 72 21.99 -9.34 -15.07
CA TYR A 72 20.79 -10.06 -14.62
C TYR A 72 19.51 -9.27 -14.79
N VAL A 73 19.53 -8.08 -15.42
CA VAL A 73 18.34 -7.28 -15.65
C VAL A 73 18.25 -6.83 -17.10
N HIS A 74 17.06 -6.88 -17.65
CA HIS A 74 16.68 -6.22 -18.88
C HIS A 74 15.27 -5.64 -18.75
N VAL A 75 14.81 -4.91 -19.78
CA VAL A 75 13.52 -4.23 -19.75
C VAL A 75 12.64 -4.76 -20.85
N GLU A 76 11.44 -5.24 -20.52
CA GLU A 76 10.46 -5.79 -21.47
C GLU A 76 9.10 -5.16 -21.35
N GLN A 77 8.42 -5.08 -22.48
CA GLN A 77 7.00 -4.75 -22.55
C GLN A 77 6.15 -6.00 -22.41
N VAL A 78 5.02 -5.88 -21.70
CA VAL A 78 3.98 -6.91 -21.60
C VAL A 78 2.65 -6.33 -22.05
N LEU A 79 1.97 -7.05 -22.95
CA LEU A 79 0.61 -6.73 -23.39
C LEU A 79 -0.42 -7.26 -22.41
N GLY A 80 -1.51 -6.51 -22.20
CA GLY A 80 -2.66 -6.95 -21.43
C GLY A 80 -3.22 -8.25 -22.00
N THR A 81 -3.42 -9.27 -21.16
CA THR A 81 -3.86 -10.62 -21.57
C THR A 81 -2.95 -11.31 -22.63
N GLY A 82 -1.74 -10.80 -22.87
CA GLY A 82 -0.76 -11.35 -23.82
C GLY A 82 -1.04 -11.04 -25.28
N LYS A 83 -1.94 -10.13 -25.60
CA LYS A 83 -2.30 -9.73 -26.97
C LYS A 83 -2.68 -8.24 -27.02
N ILE A 84 -2.77 -7.68 -28.23
CA ILE A 84 -3.05 -6.25 -28.43
C ILE A 84 -4.47 -5.81 -28.02
N ILE A 85 -5.44 -6.72 -27.98
CA ILE A 85 -6.80 -6.44 -27.50
C ILE A 85 -7.02 -7.15 -26.18
N GLY A 86 -7.23 -6.38 -25.14
CA GLY A 86 -7.44 -6.84 -23.78
C GLY A 86 -6.71 -5.94 -22.79
N THR A 87 -7.23 -5.89 -21.56
CA THR A 87 -6.63 -5.14 -20.46
C THR A 87 -6.33 -6.06 -19.31
N GLU A 88 -5.25 -5.80 -18.62
CA GLU A 88 -4.82 -6.53 -17.43
C GLU A 88 -4.13 -5.57 -16.46
N ARG A 89 -4.21 -5.83 -15.16
CA ARG A 89 -3.47 -5.03 -14.17
C ARG A 89 -1.98 -5.22 -14.35
N PRO A 90 -1.13 -4.18 -14.26
CA PRO A 90 0.33 -4.33 -14.31
C PRO A 90 0.88 -5.42 -13.40
N SER A 91 0.38 -5.54 -12.16
CA SER A 91 0.76 -6.63 -11.23
C SER A 91 0.41 -8.01 -11.78
N ALA A 92 -0.73 -8.17 -12.44
CA ALA A 92 -1.15 -9.44 -13.05
C ALA A 92 -0.35 -9.74 -14.33
N MET A 93 -0.04 -8.71 -15.16
CA MET A 93 0.88 -8.86 -16.31
C MET A 93 2.23 -9.41 -15.87
N ALA A 94 2.83 -8.83 -14.81
CA ALA A 94 4.09 -9.26 -14.25
C ALA A 94 4.01 -10.71 -13.73
N THR A 95 2.96 -11.05 -12.98
CA THR A 95 2.76 -12.39 -12.42
C THR A 95 2.61 -13.43 -13.51
N ARG A 96 1.77 -13.17 -14.52
CA ARG A 96 1.53 -14.08 -15.65
C ARG A 96 2.78 -14.31 -16.48
N SER A 97 3.64 -13.30 -16.64
CA SER A 97 4.83 -13.37 -17.47
C SER A 97 6.04 -13.94 -16.74
N THR A 98 6.00 -14.03 -15.40
CA THR A 98 7.07 -14.60 -14.58
C THR A 98 7.13 -16.11 -14.74
N THR A 99 8.35 -16.63 -14.91
CA THR A 99 8.70 -18.06 -14.87
C THR A 99 9.77 -18.30 -13.82
N ASP A 100 10.23 -19.54 -13.66
CA ASP A 100 11.21 -19.89 -12.62
C ASP A 100 12.51 -19.07 -12.70
N ASN A 101 12.99 -18.79 -13.92
CA ASN A 101 14.27 -18.09 -14.12
C ASN A 101 14.13 -16.69 -14.69
N LYS A 102 12.91 -16.29 -15.12
CA LYS A 102 12.61 -14.99 -15.72
C LYS A 102 11.52 -14.30 -14.92
N ILE A 103 11.90 -13.30 -14.13
CA ILE A 103 11.06 -12.71 -13.10
C ILE A 103 10.79 -11.26 -13.44
N TYR A 104 9.52 -10.90 -13.70
CA TYR A 104 9.05 -9.54 -13.89
C TYR A 104 8.85 -8.91 -12.52
N PHE A 105 9.88 -8.23 -12.00
CA PHE A 105 9.92 -7.85 -10.60
C PHE A 105 9.52 -6.40 -10.29
N ALA A 106 9.59 -5.49 -11.26
CA ALA A 106 9.13 -4.11 -11.09
C ALA A 106 8.72 -3.52 -12.45
N GLY A 107 7.82 -2.53 -12.44
CA GLY A 107 7.40 -1.90 -13.70
C GLY A 107 6.27 -0.90 -13.53
N SER A 108 5.80 -0.36 -14.64
CA SER A 108 4.68 0.58 -14.69
C SER A 108 3.72 0.30 -15.84
N ASN A 109 2.53 0.93 -15.80
CA ASN A 109 1.65 1.00 -16.96
C ASN A 109 2.34 1.71 -18.14
N GLY A 110 1.80 1.52 -19.36
CA GLY A 110 2.39 2.03 -20.60
C GLY A 110 1.50 2.98 -21.38
N ASP A 111 1.16 2.60 -22.63
CA ASP A 111 0.45 3.43 -23.61
C ASP A 111 -0.99 3.74 -23.21
N PHE A 112 -1.51 4.81 -23.77
CA PHE A 112 -2.93 5.03 -23.92
C PHE A 112 -3.56 3.87 -24.72
N PHE A 113 -4.79 3.51 -24.40
CA PHE A 113 -5.47 2.40 -25.06
C PHE A 113 -6.94 2.71 -25.35
N VAL A 114 -7.52 1.98 -26.28
CA VAL A 114 -8.94 2.09 -26.64
C VAL A 114 -9.80 1.56 -25.49
N THR A 115 -10.80 2.37 -25.08
CA THR A 115 -11.68 2.07 -23.94
C THR A 115 -13.08 1.58 -24.35
N GLN A 116 -13.40 1.60 -25.64
CA GLN A 116 -14.67 1.13 -26.23
C GLN A 116 -14.41 0.36 -27.52
N GLY A 117 -15.14 -0.69 -27.78
CA GLY A 117 -14.91 -1.57 -28.92
C GLY A 117 -13.73 -2.52 -28.63
N ASP A 118 -12.61 -2.34 -29.31
CA ASP A 118 -11.39 -3.13 -29.12
C ASP A 118 -10.64 -2.70 -27.85
N VAL A 119 -11.26 -2.93 -26.71
CA VAL A 119 -10.75 -2.46 -25.41
C VAL A 119 -9.36 -3.02 -25.14
N GLY A 120 -8.42 -2.12 -24.80
CA GLY A 120 -7.03 -2.46 -24.54
C GLY A 120 -6.10 -2.29 -25.75
N LEU A 121 -6.63 -2.11 -26.98
CA LEU A 121 -5.79 -1.87 -28.14
C LEU A 121 -4.92 -0.63 -27.93
N PRO A 122 -3.58 -0.74 -27.98
CA PRO A 122 -2.68 0.41 -27.88
C PRO A 122 -2.96 1.45 -28.95
N VAL A 123 -2.86 2.73 -28.60
CA VAL A 123 -3.18 3.81 -29.54
C VAL A 123 -2.01 4.12 -30.46
N SER A 124 -0.80 3.68 -30.10
CA SER A 124 0.45 3.99 -30.79
C SER A 124 1.14 2.74 -31.34
N THR A 125 2.27 2.95 -32.00
CA THR A 125 3.17 1.85 -32.38
C THR A 125 3.61 1.08 -31.16
N THR A 126 3.45 -0.24 -31.22
CA THR A 126 3.77 -1.16 -30.14
C THR A 126 4.69 -2.25 -30.67
N ILE A 127 5.87 -2.39 -30.06
CA ILE A 127 6.88 -3.40 -30.43
C ILE A 127 7.16 -4.25 -29.20
N VAL A 128 7.09 -5.56 -29.38
CA VAL A 128 7.35 -6.56 -28.30
C VAL A 128 8.34 -7.59 -28.81
N ASN A 129 9.48 -7.73 -28.16
CA ASN A 129 10.52 -8.70 -28.49
C ASN A 129 10.91 -8.71 -29.98
N ASN A 130 11.25 -7.52 -30.51
CA ASN A 130 11.64 -7.27 -31.91
C ASN A 130 10.50 -7.45 -32.95
N GLU A 131 9.28 -7.69 -32.52
CA GLU A 131 8.13 -7.83 -33.40
C GLU A 131 7.21 -6.61 -33.33
N TYR A 132 6.71 -6.17 -34.51
CA TYR A 132 5.62 -5.20 -34.55
C TYR A 132 4.34 -5.87 -34.02
N ALA A 133 4.01 -5.59 -32.76
CA ALA A 133 2.76 -6.05 -32.16
C ALA A 133 1.57 -5.25 -32.65
N HIS A 134 1.76 -3.95 -32.91
CA HIS A 134 0.72 -3.07 -33.47
C HIS A 134 1.34 -1.85 -34.17
N THR A 135 0.81 -1.50 -35.33
CA THR A 135 1.11 -0.22 -35.99
C THR A 135 -0.20 0.54 -36.26
N PRO A 136 -0.33 1.77 -35.76
CA PRO A 136 -1.56 2.55 -35.90
C PRO A 136 -1.72 3.09 -37.31
N VAL A 137 -2.87 3.69 -37.63
CA VAL A 137 -3.08 4.45 -38.89
C VAL A 137 -2.13 5.65 -38.99
N ALA A 138 -1.82 6.06 -40.22
CA ALA A 138 -0.81 7.07 -40.53
C ALA A 138 -0.90 8.39 -39.73
N ASN A 139 -2.11 8.84 -39.37
CA ASN A 139 -2.31 10.05 -38.58
C ASN A 139 -1.96 9.92 -37.10
N ARG A 140 -1.66 8.70 -36.63
CA ARG A 140 -1.23 8.40 -35.25
C ARG A 140 0.26 8.07 -35.12
N THR A 141 1.01 8.02 -36.22
CA THR A 141 2.47 7.84 -36.20
C THR A 141 3.22 9.07 -35.65
N ALA A 142 2.53 10.20 -35.45
CA ALA A 142 3.10 11.41 -34.83
C ALA A 142 3.27 11.30 -33.29
N ARG A 143 2.89 10.18 -32.67
CA ARG A 143 3.06 9.98 -31.22
C ARG A 143 4.51 9.71 -30.87
N ARG A 144 4.93 10.17 -29.70
CA ARG A 144 6.27 9.92 -29.16
C ARG A 144 6.37 8.48 -28.71
N LEU A 145 7.59 7.94 -28.69
CA LEU A 145 7.86 6.59 -28.22
C LEU A 145 8.89 6.61 -27.08
N GLY A 146 8.64 5.79 -26.07
CA GLY A 146 9.66 5.28 -25.15
C GLY A 146 9.98 3.84 -25.54
N ALA A 147 11.26 3.50 -25.69
CA ALA A 147 11.65 2.23 -26.28
C ALA A 147 12.96 1.69 -25.67
N ILE A 148 13.19 0.39 -25.90
CA ILE A 148 14.46 -0.29 -25.65
C ILE A 148 14.96 -0.81 -27.01
N ASP A 149 16.20 -0.50 -27.34
CA ASP A 149 16.83 -1.02 -28.56
C ASP A 149 17.30 -2.49 -28.36
N THR A 150 17.78 -3.10 -29.43
CA THR A 150 18.26 -4.49 -29.41
C THR A 150 19.53 -4.70 -28.57
N ASP A 151 20.24 -3.63 -28.21
CA ASP A 151 21.37 -3.67 -27.26
C ASP A 151 20.92 -3.56 -25.81
N GLY A 152 19.61 -3.49 -25.54
CA GLY A 152 19.02 -3.36 -24.20
C GLY A 152 19.08 -1.94 -23.64
N ARG A 153 19.35 -0.92 -24.46
CA ARG A 153 19.49 0.48 -24.04
C ARG A 153 18.21 1.26 -24.25
N GLY A 154 17.92 2.15 -23.32
CA GLY A 154 16.77 3.04 -23.41
C GLY A 154 16.92 4.06 -24.55
N ILE A 155 15.82 4.31 -25.28
CA ILE A 155 15.76 5.32 -26.35
C ILE A 155 14.38 5.96 -26.40
N THR A 156 14.29 7.22 -26.81
CA THR A 156 13.03 7.92 -27.04
C THR A 156 12.99 8.50 -28.44
N ALA A 157 11.81 8.67 -29.01
CA ALA A 157 11.60 9.34 -30.27
C ALA A 157 10.54 10.43 -30.19
N VAL A 158 10.81 11.60 -30.77
CA VAL A 158 9.81 12.65 -31.01
C VAL A 158 8.95 12.30 -32.21
N GLN A 159 9.59 11.80 -33.25
CA GLN A 159 8.96 11.32 -34.47
C GLN A 159 9.52 9.97 -34.87
N HIS A 160 8.68 9.12 -35.39
CA HIS A 160 9.12 7.85 -35.93
C HIS A 160 8.42 7.59 -37.26
N SER A 161 9.08 6.85 -38.16
CA SER A 161 8.50 6.35 -39.38
C SER A 161 8.79 4.87 -39.54
N ILE A 162 7.83 4.13 -40.05
CA ILE A 162 7.89 2.68 -40.27
C ILE A 162 7.70 2.42 -41.78
N SER A 163 8.55 1.59 -42.35
CA SER A 163 8.39 1.02 -43.68
C SER A 163 8.50 -0.50 -43.55
N MET A 164 7.48 -1.21 -44.00
CA MET A 164 7.47 -2.67 -44.06
C MET A 164 7.15 -3.08 -45.50
N LYS A 165 7.96 -3.93 -46.11
CA LYS A 165 7.83 -4.35 -47.50
C LYS A 165 7.92 -5.85 -47.64
N LEU A 166 7.10 -6.37 -48.55
CA LEU A 166 7.23 -7.73 -49.09
C LEU A 166 7.89 -7.62 -50.46
N VAL A 167 9.09 -8.15 -50.62
CA VAL A 167 9.84 -8.16 -51.87
C VAL A 167 9.63 -9.49 -52.59
N LEU A 168 9.03 -9.45 -53.74
CA LEU A 168 8.84 -10.56 -54.68
C LEU A 168 9.82 -10.46 -55.84
N ALA A 169 9.91 -11.47 -56.69
CA ALA A 169 10.89 -11.51 -57.78
C ALA A 169 10.75 -10.38 -58.79
N ASP A 170 9.55 -9.87 -59.00
CA ASP A 170 9.22 -8.88 -60.05
C ASP A 170 8.54 -7.61 -59.48
N THR A 171 8.22 -7.57 -58.22
CA THR A 171 7.53 -6.44 -57.57
C THR A 171 7.83 -6.34 -56.07
N THR A 172 7.62 -5.15 -55.53
CA THR A 172 7.69 -4.91 -54.09
C THR A 172 6.35 -4.36 -53.63
N LEU A 173 5.78 -4.96 -52.58
CA LEU A 173 4.49 -4.57 -52.04
C LEU A 173 4.70 -3.92 -50.68
N ASP A 174 4.05 -2.81 -50.41
CA ASP A 174 4.06 -2.18 -49.10
C ASP A 174 3.11 -2.93 -48.18
N ILE A 175 3.60 -3.29 -46.99
CA ILE A 175 2.79 -3.81 -45.85
C ILE A 175 2.33 -2.59 -45.07
N ALA A 176 1.03 -2.30 -45.14
CA ALA A 176 0.44 -1.08 -44.59
C ALA A 176 0.48 -1.06 -43.04
N HIS A 177 0.22 -2.21 -42.42
CA HIS A 177 0.08 -2.32 -41.00
C HIS A 177 0.54 -3.67 -40.46
N ALA A 178 0.84 -3.72 -39.16
CA ALA A 178 0.92 -4.95 -38.39
C ALA A 178 -0.25 -5.00 -37.38
N ASN A 179 -0.98 -6.16 -37.38
CA ASN A 179 -2.10 -6.44 -36.46
C ASN A 179 -3.12 -5.29 -36.40
N TYR A 180 -3.61 -4.88 -37.53
CA TYR A 180 -4.62 -3.84 -37.67
C TYR A 180 -5.69 -4.25 -38.72
N ASN A 181 -6.79 -3.52 -38.78
CA ASN A 181 -7.86 -3.79 -39.73
C ASN A 181 -7.32 -3.73 -41.16
N ARG A 182 -7.58 -4.80 -41.94
CA ARG A 182 -7.24 -4.87 -43.37
C ARG A 182 -8.29 -4.13 -44.20
N LEU A 183 -7.92 -3.00 -44.79
CA LEU A 183 -8.77 -2.26 -45.71
C LEU A 183 -8.64 -2.79 -47.15
N GLU A 184 -9.51 -2.29 -48.02
CA GLU A 184 -9.43 -2.63 -49.46
C GLU A 184 -8.11 -2.14 -50.06
N ASN A 185 -7.47 -3.00 -50.87
CA ASN A 185 -6.16 -2.77 -51.50
C ASN A 185 -4.98 -2.63 -50.53
N GLU A 186 -5.13 -3.08 -49.30
CA GLU A 186 -4.04 -3.15 -48.31
C GLU A 186 -3.52 -4.57 -48.13
N LEU A 187 -2.22 -4.62 -47.84
CA LEU A 187 -1.51 -5.79 -47.32
C LEU A 187 -1.19 -5.56 -45.84
N VAL A 188 -1.60 -6.48 -44.97
CA VAL A 188 -1.42 -6.39 -43.53
C VAL A 188 -0.68 -7.63 -43.04
N LEU A 189 0.30 -7.44 -42.16
CA LEU A 189 0.99 -8.51 -41.43
C LEU A 189 0.26 -8.83 -40.14
N TYR A 190 -0.11 -10.07 -39.92
CA TYR A 190 -0.66 -10.55 -38.66
C TYR A 190 0.32 -11.53 -38.02
N ASN A 191 0.54 -11.39 -36.73
CA ASN A 191 1.32 -12.31 -35.90
C ASN A 191 0.56 -12.66 -34.62
N HIS A 192 1.15 -13.49 -33.76
CA HIS A 192 0.52 -14.02 -32.56
C HIS A 192 0.06 -12.95 -31.55
N HIS A 193 0.57 -11.73 -31.63
CA HIS A 193 0.12 -10.61 -30.78
C HIS A 193 -1.31 -10.14 -31.11
N ASN A 194 -1.85 -10.47 -32.30
CA ASN A 194 -3.27 -10.24 -32.63
C ASN A 194 -4.20 -11.19 -31.87
N GLY A 195 -3.70 -12.35 -31.47
CA GLY A 195 -4.46 -13.41 -30.82
C GLY A 195 -4.40 -14.75 -31.58
N ALA A 196 -5.47 -15.53 -31.51
CA ALA A 196 -5.47 -16.87 -32.08
C ALA A 196 -5.61 -16.91 -33.63
N THR A 197 -6.15 -15.86 -34.25
CA THR A 197 -6.39 -15.78 -35.69
C THR A 197 -6.22 -14.35 -36.19
N THR A 198 -6.17 -14.17 -37.53
CA THR A 198 -6.17 -12.86 -38.16
C THR A 198 -7.46 -12.08 -37.91
N ALA A 199 -8.56 -12.73 -37.57
CA ALA A 199 -9.89 -12.17 -37.38
C ALA A 199 -10.41 -11.37 -38.59
N THR A 200 -9.91 -11.63 -39.81
CA THR A 200 -10.30 -10.96 -41.04
C THR A 200 -11.57 -11.58 -41.66
N ASN A 201 -12.16 -10.86 -42.62
CA ASN A 201 -13.26 -11.37 -43.43
C ASN A 201 -12.75 -12.23 -44.60
N ALA A 202 -13.67 -12.91 -45.30
CA ALA A 202 -13.34 -13.81 -46.41
C ALA A 202 -13.12 -13.11 -47.78
N TYR A 203 -12.97 -11.78 -47.83
CA TYR A 203 -12.80 -11.06 -49.12
C TYR A 203 -11.34 -10.91 -49.61
N GLY A 204 -10.41 -11.64 -48.94
CA GLY A 204 -8.99 -11.52 -49.28
C GLY A 204 -8.30 -12.84 -49.49
N THR A 205 -7.00 -12.76 -49.65
CA THR A 205 -6.06 -13.89 -49.67
C THR A 205 -5.17 -13.82 -48.44
N GLU A 206 -5.01 -14.92 -47.75
CA GLU A 206 -4.15 -15.06 -46.60
C GLU A 206 -3.01 -16.03 -46.90
N VAL A 207 -1.77 -15.59 -46.68
CA VAL A 207 -0.55 -16.36 -46.89
C VAL A 207 0.17 -16.52 -45.55
N GLN A 208 0.21 -17.74 -45.05
CA GLN A 208 0.97 -18.08 -43.87
C GLN A 208 2.44 -18.19 -44.22
N ILE A 209 3.30 -17.58 -43.42
CA ILE A 209 4.74 -17.56 -43.59
C ILE A 209 5.46 -17.97 -42.35
N GLN A 210 6.60 -18.61 -42.52
CA GLN A 210 7.54 -18.96 -41.44
C GLN A 210 8.92 -18.44 -41.80
N LEU A 211 9.60 -17.80 -40.84
CA LEU A 211 11.01 -17.38 -41.04
C LEU A 211 11.88 -18.60 -41.33
N LEU A 212 12.88 -18.44 -42.21
CA LEU A 212 13.85 -19.50 -42.47
C LEU A 212 14.70 -19.76 -41.22
N GLU A 213 15.27 -20.97 -41.16
CA GLU A 213 16.16 -21.36 -40.07
C GLU A 213 17.31 -20.35 -39.87
N GLY A 214 17.56 -19.95 -38.64
CA GLY A 214 18.56 -18.94 -38.27
C GLY A 214 18.13 -17.50 -38.54
N GLN A 215 16.85 -17.25 -38.88
CA GLN A 215 16.28 -15.92 -38.99
C GLN A 215 15.41 -15.63 -37.78
N ASP A 216 15.51 -14.42 -37.24
CA ASP A 216 14.65 -13.89 -36.16
C ASP A 216 13.87 -12.67 -36.67
N TRP A 217 12.72 -12.42 -36.08
CA TRP A 217 11.98 -11.17 -36.30
C TRP A 217 12.82 -9.97 -35.91
N ASN A 218 12.74 -8.92 -36.71
CA ASN A 218 13.49 -7.70 -36.51
C ASN A 218 12.67 -6.48 -36.97
N THR A 219 12.81 -5.37 -36.28
CA THR A 219 12.10 -4.13 -36.63
C THR A 219 12.79 -3.31 -37.73
N SER A 220 14.07 -3.59 -37.95
CA SER A 220 14.83 -3.02 -39.09
C SER A 220 15.79 -4.07 -39.61
N GLY A 221 15.71 -4.34 -40.93
CA GLY A 221 16.58 -5.31 -41.60
C GLY A 221 15.85 -6.11 -42.68
N ILE A 222 16.58 -7.09 -43.19
CA ILE A 222 16.09 -8.01 -44.23
C ILE A 222 15.92 -9.38 -43.60
N MET A 223 14.72 -9.94 -43.69
CA MET A 223 14.36 -11.27 -43.21
C MET A 223 13.89 -12.12 -44.39
N LYS A 224 14.16 -13.41 -44.31
CA LYS A 224 13.67 -14.40 -45.28
C LYS A 224 12.68 -15.34 -44.64
N ALA A 225 11.57 -15.57 -45.34
CA ALA A 225 10.51 -16.45 -44.88
C ALA A 225 10.10 -17.39 -46.03
N ARG A 226 9.45 -18.52 -45.65
CA ARG A 226 8.88 -19.47 -46.58
C ARG A 226 7.37 -19.49 -46.44
N VAL A 227 6.67 -19.58 -47.54
CA VAL A 227 5.23 -19.78 -47.64
C VAL A 227 4.91 -21.20 -47.19
N THR A 228 4.09 -21.32 -46.14
CA THR A 228 3.65 -22.64 -45.59
C THR A 228 2.19 -22.93 -45.96
N LYS A 229 1.37 -21.90 -46.23
CA LYS A 229 -0.03 -22.06 -46.65
C LYS A 229 -0.53 -20.85 -47.41
N VAL A 230 -1.40 -21.07 -48.40
CA VAL A 230 -2.11 -20.02 -49.12
C VAL A 230 -3.60 -20.36 -49.12
N GLU A 231 -4.42 -19.43 -48.69
CA GLU A 231 -5.87 -19.55 -48.70
C GLU A 231 -6.52 -18.35 -49.33
N GLN A 232 -7.40 -18.64 -50.31
CA GLN A 232 -8.12 -17.60 -51.08
C GLN A 232 -9.58 -17.55 -50.61
N GLN A 233 -10.15 -16.36 -50.55
CA GLN A 233 -11.53 -16.13 -50.14
C GLN A 233 -11.87 -16.75 -48.75
N VAL A 234 -10.90 -16.78 -47.89
CA VAL A 234 -11.02 -17.26 -46.51
C VAL A 234 -10.47 -16.18 -45.60
N GLY A 235 -11.03 -16.07 -44.41
CA GLY A 235 -10.52 -15.20 -43.34
C GLY A 235 -10.26 -15.98 -42.06
N SER A 236 -9.76 -15.28 -41.07
CA SER A 236 -9.49 -15.85 -39.74
C SER A 236 -8.47 -16.98 -39.72
N MET A 237 -7.41 -16.90 -40.54
CA MET A 237 -6.30 -17.87 -40.53
C MET A 237 -5.67 -17.94 -39.14
N PRO A 238 -5.36 -19.15 -38.62
CA PRO A 238 -4.71 -19.32 -37.34
C PRO A 238 -3.33 -18.64 -37.26
N LEU A 239 -3.00 -18.09 -36.09
CA LEU A 239 -1.71 -17.47 -35.76
C LEU A 239 -1.03 -18.24 -34.61
N SER A 240 0.29 -18.27 -34.65
CA SER A 240 1.12 -18.82 -33.56
C SER A 240 2.44 -18.08 -33.49
N LYS A 241 3.28 -18.41 -32.51
CA LYS A 241 4.65 -17.85 -32.44
C LYS A 241 5.56 -18.32 -33.58
N GLU A 242 5.20 -19.42 -34.25
CA GLU A 242 5.98 -20.00 -35.36
C GLU A 242 5.60 -19.41 -36.71
N TYR A 243 4.41 -18.82 -36.84
CA TYR A 243 3.84 -18.39 -38.11
C TYR A 243 3.28 -17.00 -38.02
N ALA A 244 3.56 -16.19 -39.04
CA ALA A 244 2.82 -14.95 -39.32
C ALA A 244 1.97 -15.12 -40.59
N VAL A 245 1.04 -14.20 -40.81
CA VAL A 245 0.15 -14.22 -41.95
C VAL A 245 0.20 -12.89 -42.68
N LEU A 246 0.49 -12.91 -43.95
CA LEU A 246 0.31 -11.81 -44.87
C LEU A 246 -1.12 -11.87 -45.42
N SER A 247 -1.93 -10.85 -45.12
CA SER A 247 -3.35 -10.81 -45.50
C SER A 247 -3.59 -9.65 -46.44
N GLY A 248 -3.97 -9.95 -47.68
CA GLY A 248 -4.22 -8.98 -48.72
C GLY A 248 -5.69 -8.90 -49.12
N HIS A 249 -6.19 -7.70 -49.44
CA HIS A 249 -7.53 -7.47 -50.01
C HIS A 249 -7.41 -6.72 -51.33
N GLY A 250 -8.39 -6.90 -52.24
CA GLY A 250 -8.41 -6.22 -53.56
C GLY A 250 -7.17 -6.52 -54.38
N THR A 251 -6.44 -5.49 -54.80
CA THR A 251 -5.21 -5.63 -55.61
C THR A 251 -4.13 -6.44 -54.88
N MET A 252 -4.03 -6.31 -53.55
CA MET A 252 -3.05 -7.07 -52.76
C MET A 252 -3.42 -8.56 -52.71
N ALA A 253 -4.70 -8.92 -52.67
CA ALA A 253 -5.11 -10.32 -52.78
C ALA A 253 -4.70 -10.91 -54.14
N THR A 254 -4.80 -10.13 -55.22
CA THR A 254 -4.36 -10.58 -56.54
C THR A 254 -2.86 -10.89 -56.57
N GLU A 255 -2.04 -10.06 -55.95
CA GLU A 255 -0.60 -10.30 -55.86
C GLU A 255 -0.29 -11.52 -54.96
N LEU A 256 -0.94 -11.65 -53.84
CA LEU A 256 -0.74 -12.82 -52.97
C LEU A 256 -1.20 -14.16 -53.57
N ASN A 257 -2.20 -14.13 -54.51
CA ASN A 257 -2.64 -15.31 -55.25
C ASN A 257 -1.59 -15.91 -56.17
N ARG A 258 -0.50 -15.20 -56.46
CA ARG A 258 0.62 -15.65 -57.29
C ARG A 258 1.60 -16.56 -56.53
N LEU A 259 1.50 -16.55 -55.15
CA LEU A 259 2.40 -17.30 -54.30
C LEU A 259 1.96 -18.73 -54.17
N ASN A 260 2.93 -19.63 -54.05
CA ASN A 260 2.72 -21.07 -53.83
C ASN A 260 3.39 -21.50 -52.54
N VAL A 261 2.89 -22.60 -51.97
CA VAL A 261 3.53 -23.24 -50.82
C VAL A 261 4.96 -23.66 -51.19
N GLY A 262 5.93 -23.26 -50.36
CA GLY A 262 7.35 -23.50 -50.60
C GLY A 262 8.11 -22.28 -51.17
N ASP A 263 7.43 -21.28 -51.68
CA ASP A 263 8.08 -20.07 -52.17
C ASP A 263 8.83 -19.36 -51.06
N GLU A 264 10.02 -18.82 -51.38
CA GLU A 264 10.79 -18.00 -50.43
C GLU A 264 10.50 -16.51 -50.67
N LEU A 265 10.25 -15.80 -49.64
CA LEU A 265 9.91 -14.38 -49.61
C LEU A 265 11.00 -13.61 -48.86
N THR A 266 11.15 -12.34 -49.28
CA THR A 266 11.99 -11.39 -48.54
C THR A 266 11.11 -10.30 -47.93
N LEU A 267 11.29 -10.08 -46.62
CA LEU A 267 10.68 -8.99 -45.86
C LEU A 267 11.76 -7.95 -45.58
N GLU A 268 11.48 -6.67 -45.95
CA GLU A 268 12.37 -5.54 -45.67
C GLU A 268 11.65 -4.58 -44.73
N PHE A 269 12.14 -4.45 -43.52
CA PHE A 269 11.58 -3.54 -42.52
C PHE A 269 12.56 -2.44 -42.17
N GLU A 270 12.04 -1.26 -41.89
CA GLU A 270 12.78 -0.12 -41.39
C GLU A 270 11.94 0.64 -40.36
N ILE A 271 12.54 0.97 -39.22
CA ILE A 271 12.01 1.97 -38.32
C ILE A 271 13.07 3.06 -38.11
N LYS A 272 12.65 4.33 -38.22
CA LYS A 272 13.50 5.47 -37.98
C LYS A 272 12.98 6.29 -36.81
N PHE A 273 13.86 6.65 -35.91
CA PHE A 273 13.60 7.59 -34.82
C PHE A 273 14.31 8.90 -35.12
N ASP A 274 13.52 9.99 -35.17
CA ASP A 274 14.02 11.33 -35.54
C ASP A 274 14.88 11.35 -36.84
N GLY A 275 14.58 10.43 -37.77
CA GLY A 275 15.26 10.29 -39.08
C GLY A 275 16.38 9.24 -39.10
N GLU A 276 16.86 8.78 -37.95
CA GLU A 276 17.93 7.79 -37.85
C GLU A 276 17.36 6.36 -37.82
N LEU A 277 17.98 5.45 -38.61
CA LEU A 277 17.62 4.03 -38.60
C LEU A 277 17.99 3.41 -37.22
N VAL A 278 17.03 2.72 -36.62
CA VAL A 278 17.21 2.08 -35.35
C VAL A 278 16.70 0.63 -35.39
N ASN A 279 17.13 -0.15 -34.41
CA ASN A 279 16.65 -1.50 -34.17
C ASN A 279 16.04 -1.58 -32.78
N ILE A 280 14.78 -1.92 -32.69
CA ILE A 280 13.97 -1.77 -31.46
C ILE A 280 13.47 -3.12 -31.02
N ALA A 281 13.79 -3.47 -29.77
CA ALA A 281 13.28 -4.66 -29.12
C ALA A 281 11.92 -4.44 -28.46
N GLN A 282 11.72 -3.29 -27.82
CA GLN A 282 10.49 -2.95 -27.09
C GLN A 282 10.13 -1.49 -27.39
N ALA A 283 8.84 -1.18 -27.63
CA ALA A 283 8.39 0.20 -27.76
C ALA A 283 6.97 0.38 -27.26
N ILE A 284 6.77 1.43 -26.47
CA ILE A 284 5.49 1.90 -25.96
C ILE A 284 5.28 3.34 -26.44
N GLY A 285 4.08 3.60 -26.93
CA GLY A 285 3.69 4.94 -27.32
C GLY A 285 3.42 5.88 -26.15
N SER A 286 3.36 7.15 -26.48
CA SER A 286 3.15 8.23 -25.54
C SER A 286 2.09 9.21 -26.05
N ASP A 287 1.92 10.33 -25.36
CA ASP A 287 1.02 11.37 -25.82
C ASP A 287 1.46 11.97 -27.17
N PRO A 288 0.54 12.57 -27.93
CA PRO A 288 0.85 13.09 -29.28
C PRO A 288 1.48 14.49 -29.28
N TYR A 289 1.61 15.15 -28.10
CA TYR A 289 1.89 16.57 -28.10
C TYR A 289 3.38 16.90 -28.01
N THR A 290 4.04 16.53 -26.91
CA THR A 290 5.40 17.00 -26.66
C THR A 290 6.24 15.97 -25.95
N GLN A 291 7.48 15.79 -26.42
CA GLN A 291 8.50 15.13 -25.63
C GLN A 291 8.85 16.06 -24.46
N ILE A 292 8.58 15.60 -23.22
CA ILE A 292 8.66 16.44 -22.02
C ILE A 292 10.10 16.82 -21.65
N LEU A 293 11.07 15.99 -22.04
CA LEU A 293 12.51 16.24 -21.88
C LEU A 293 13.25 15.73 -23.13
N LYS A 294 14.01 16.58 -23.79
CA LYS A 294 14.81 16.23 -24.96
C LYS A 294 16.21 16.78 -24.85
N ASN A 295 17.21 15.91 -24.94
CA ASN A 295 18.64 16.27 -24.88
C ASN A 295 18.98 17.15 -23.66
N GLY A 296 18.39 16.80 -22.49
CA GLY A 296 18.55 17.53 -21.25
C GLY A 296 17.81 18.88 -21.18
N ILE A 297 16.92 19.18 -22.16
CA ILE A 297 16.14 20.41 -22.20
C ILE A 297 14.67 20.11 -21.95
N ILE A 298 14.10 20.73 -20.93
CA ILE A 298 12.66 20.65 -20.61
C ILE A 298 11.84 21.41 -21.66
N ALA A 299 10.74 20.79 -22.12
CA ALA A 299 9.77 21.45 -22.98
C ALA A 299 9.21 22.73 -22.32
N GLN A 300 9.21 23.84 -23.05
CA GLN A 300 8.70 25.11 -22.54
C GLN A 300 7.24 25.37 -22.91
N ASP A 301 6.75 24.69 -23.93
CA ASP A 301 5.38 24.78 -24.45
C ASP A 301 4.89 23.41 -24.94
N GLY A 302 3.63 23.33 -25.33
CA GLY A 302 3.03 22.08 -25.83
C GLY A 302 2.88 20.97 -24.83
N TYR A 303 2.91 21.26 -23.53
CA TYR A 303 2.69 20.28 -22.45
C TYR A 303 1.27 20.39 -21.89
N TRP A 304 0.84 19.34 -21.22
CA TRP A 304 -0.45 19.34 -20.52
C TRP A 304 -0.33 20.04 -19.18
N ASN A 305 -1.12 21.11 -19.00
CA ASN A 305 -1.08 21.96 -17.81
C ASN A 305 -1.84 21.41 -16.62
N GLU A 306 -2.81 20.54 -16.85
CA GLU A 306 -3.68 20.01 -15.83
C GLU A 306 -2.89 19.14 -14.85
N LEU A 307 -3.20 19.30 -13.56
CA LEU A 307 -2.64 18.50 -12.48
C LEU A 307 -3.38 17.16 -12.40
N HIS A 308 -2.70 16.10 -12.80
CA HIS A 308 -3.23 14.73 -12.79
C HIS A 308 -2.18 13.75 -12.31
N PRO A 309 -2.58 12.52 -11.93
CA PRO A 309 -1.62 11.42 -11.88
C PRO A 309 -0.92 11.27 -13.22
N ARG A 310 0.39 11.04 -13.20
CA ARG A 310 1.21 10.95 -14.41
C ARG A 310 2.11 9.73 -14.35
N THR A 311 2.40 9.18 -15.55
CA THR A 311 3.41 8.14 -15.74
C THR A 311 4.40 8.62 -16.77
N GLY A 312 5.68 8.58 -16.45
CA GLY A 312 6.76 9.00 -17.33
C GLY A 312 7.80 7.91 -17.54
N PHE A 313 8.34 7.87 -18.76
CA PHE A 313 9.48 7.06 -19.13
C PHE A 313 10.67 7.96 -19.49
N GLY A 314 11.84 7.68 -18.95
CA GLY A 314 13.05 8.45 -19.20
C GLY A 314 14.25 7.57 -19.49
N THR A 315 15.27 8.16 -20.13
CA THR A 315 16.55 7.49 -20.42
C THR A 315 17.70 8.41 -20.07
N SER A 316 18.79 7.85 -19.48
CA SER A 316 20.02 8.60 -19.21
C SER A 316 20.69 9.08 -20.49
N TYR A 317 21.70 9.95 -20.37
CA TYR A 317 22.54 10.40 -21.51
C TYR A 317 23.24 9.23 -22.20
N THR A 318 23.78 8.29 -21.41
CA THR A 318 24.46 7.08 -21.91
C THR A 318 23.47 5.99 -22.36
N ARG A 319 22.17 6.20 -22.12
CA ARG A 319 21.08 5.29 -22.46
C ARG A 319 21.10 3.94 -21.70
N ASP A 320 22.03 3.76 -20.77
CA ASP A 320 22.18 2.57 -19.95
C ASP A 320 21.33 2.57 -18.67
N THR A 321 20.67 3.67 -18.37
CA THR A 321 19.69 3.76 -17.29
C THR A 321 18.33 4.17 -17.82
N VAL A 322 17.32 3.37 -17.45
CA VAL A 322 15.91 3.59 -17.78
C VAL A 322 15.17 4.00 -16.52
N TYR A 323 14.35 5.02 -16.64
CA TYR A 323 13.54 5.56 -15.54
C TYR A 323 12.05 5.35 -15.83
N MET A 324 11.31 4.85 -14.87
CA MET A 324 9.85 4.82 -14.85
C MET A 324 9.38 5.59 -13.62
N LEU A 325 8.68 6.70 -13.82
CA LEU A 325 8.22 7.61 -12.76
C LEU A 325 6.70 7.70 -12.78
N VAL A 326 6.09 7.44 -11.63
CA VAL A 326 4.67 7.68 -11.40
C VAL A 326 4.53 8.79 -10.37
N VAL A 327 3.64 9.75 -10.63
CA VAL A 327 3.24 10.80 -9.68
C VAL A 327 1.76 10.62 -9.38
N ASP A 328 1.42 10.46 -8.11
CA ASP A 328 0.03 10.39 -7.64
C ASP A 328 -0.69 11.73 -7.80
N GLY A 329 -2.01 11.68 -7.90
CA GLY A 329 -2.81 12.90 -8.02
C GLY A 329 -4.29 12.67 -7.78
N ARG A 330 -5.10 13.72 -7.96
CA ARG A 330 -6.55 13.72 -7.77
C ARG A 330 -6.98 13.34 -6.35
N SER A 331 -6.11 13.52 -5.37
CA SER A 331 -6.38 13.23 -3.97
C SER A 331 -6.14 14.46 -3.09
N MET A 332 -6.65 14.43 -1.86
CA MET A 332 -6.38 15.49 -0.88
C MET A 332 -4.90 15.50 -0.42
N ILE A 333 -4.21 14.38 -0.61
CA ILE A 333 -2.82 14.21 -0.17
C ILE A 333 -1.86 14.60 -1.29
N SER A 334 -2.06 14.11 -2.52
CA SER A 334 -1.22 14.41 -3.68
C SER A 334 -2.03 15.11 -4.76
N ALA A 335 -1.60 16.32 -5.13
CA ALA A 335 -2.30 17.13 -6.13
C ALA A 335 -2.14 16.59 -7.55
N GLY A 336 -1.06 15.86 -7.82
CA GLY A 336 -0.61 15.50 -9.15
C GLY A 336 0.29 16.56 -9.76
N CYS A 337 0.71 16.33 -10.98
CA CYS A 337 1.57 17.26 -11.70
C CYS A 337 1.14 17.45 -13.15
N ASN A 338 1.61 18.53 -13.78
CA ASN A 338 1.57 18.68 -15.22
C ASN A 338 2.76 17.95 -15.86
N THR A 339 2.76 17.80 -17.20
CA THR A 339 3.81 17.01 -17.86
C THR A 339 5.17 17.72 -17.88
N LYS A 340 5.23 19.04 -17.69
CA LYS A 340 6.49 19.77 -17.53
C LYS A 340 7.18 19.38 -16.22
N VAL A 341 6.44 19.41 -15.09
CA VAL A 341 6.93 18.99 -13.78
C VAL A 341 7.38 17.53 -13.80
N LEU A 342 6.65 16.64 -14.49
CA LEU A 342 7.07 15.25 -14.69
C LEU A 342 8.45 15.16 -15.37
N GLY A 343 8.69 15.97 -16.39
CA GLY A 343 10.00 16.06 -17.08
C GLY A 343 11.10 16.59 -16.18
N GLU A 344 10.82 17.64 -15.38
CA GLU A 344 11.76 18.23 -14.43
C GLU A 344 12.15 17.25 -13.32
N MET A 345 11.20 16.47 -12.82
CA MET A 345 11.47 15.38 -11.85
C MET A 345 12.36 14.30 -12.46
N LEU A 346 12.04 13.81 -13.65
CA LEU A 346 12.87 12.82 -14.35
C LEU A 346 14.29 13.34 -14.62
N GLN A 347 14.42 14.61 -15.03
CA GLN A 347 15.73 15.25 -15.21
C GLN A 347 16.55 15.30 -13.93
N HIS A 348 15.92 15.64 -12.79
CA HIS A 348 16.57 15.70 -11.49
C HIS A 348 17.20 14.34 -11.12
N TYR A 349 16.54 13.24 -11.45
CA TYR A 349 17.03 11.88 -11.19
C TYR A 349 17.94 11.32 -12.28
N GLY A 350 18.33 12.13 -13.29
CA GLY A 350 19.34 11.78 -14.26
C GLY A 350 18.84 11.42 -15.66
N ALA A 351 17.55 11.55 -15.93
CA ALA A 351 17.04 11.38 -17.29
C ALA A 351 17.57 12.51 -18.19
N TYR A 352 17.94 12.16 -19.41
CA TYR A 352 18.36 13.07 -20.47
C TYR A 352 17.30 13.26 -21.55
N ASN A 353 16.51 12.21 -21.79
CA ASN A 353 15.31 12.23 -22.61
C ASN A 353 14.15 11.61 -21.84
N ALA A 354 12.92 12.12 -22.03
CA ALA A 354 11.73 11.55 -21.40
C ALA A 354 10.45 11.82 -22.22
N VAL A 355 9.49 10.90 -22.07
CA VAL A 355 8.14 10.97 -22.63
C VAL A 355 7.11 10.74 -21.54
N ASN A 356 5.87 11.23 -21.76
CA ASN A 356 4.73 10.99 -20.87
C ASN A 356 3.88 9.84 -21.43
N TRP A 357 3.68 8.80 -20.63
CA TRP A 357 2.77 7.68 -20.90
C TRP A 357 1.36 7.94 -20.39
N ASP A 358 0.47 6.91 -20.43
CA ASP A 358 -0.89 7.05 -19.96
C ASP A 358 -0.91 7.35 -18.45
N GLY A 359 -1.68 8.34 -18.10
CA GLY A 359 -1.80 8.91 -16.77
C GLY A 359 -3.16 8.64 -16.14
N GLY A 360 -3.51 9.49 -15.16
CA GLY A 360 -4.80 9.42 -14.50
C GLY A 360 -4.97 8.12 -13.71
N GLY A 361 -6.11 7.46 -13.87
CA GLY A 361 -6.39 6.21 -13.20
C GLY A 361 -5.52 5.03 -13.64
N SER A 362 -4.86 5.14 -14.82
CA SER A 362 -3.92 4.12 -15.30
C SER A 362 -2.56 4.18 -14.61
N SER A 363 -2.19 5.31 -13.99
CA SER A 363 -0.89 5.47 -13.33
C SER A 363 -0.68 4.41 -12.25
N CYS A 364 0.26 3.53 -12.50
CA CYS A 364 0.60 2.40 -11.63
C CYS A 364 2.10 2.14 -11.67
N ILE A 365 2.71 1.97 -10.52
CA ILE A 365 4.05 1.43 -10.35
C ILE A 365 3.97 0.20 -9.44
N TYR A 366 4.65 -0.86 -9.84
CA TYR A 366 4.57 -2.17 -9.24
C TYR A 366 5.95 -2.66 -8.81
N VAL A 367 6.02 -3.28 -7.66
CA VAL A 367 7.20 -4.05 -7.19
C VAL A 367 6.72 -5.42 -6.70
N ARG A 368 7.36 -6.49 -7.19
CA ARG A 368 7.02 -7.87 -6.83
C ARG A 368 7.06 -8.07 -5.32
N SER A 369 6.11 -8.84 -4.79
CA SER A 369 5.90 -9.13 -3.37
C SER A 369 5.47 -7.93 -2.51
N LEU A 370 5.53 -6.69 -3.03
CA LEU A 370 5.02 -5.49 -2.37
C LEU A 370 3.73 -4.98 -3.04
N GLY A 371 3.50 -5.32 -4.33
CA GLY A 371 2.29 -4.97 -5.04
C GLY A 371 2.35 -3.61 -5.74
N GLN A 372 1.19 -2.96 -5.88
CA GLN A 372 1.10 -1.58 -6.35
C GLN A 372 1.67 -0.65 -5.26
N MET A 373 2.65 0.16 -5.63
CA MET A 373 3.37 1.03 -4.70
C MET A 373 2.75 2.42 -4.55
N ASN A 374 2.06 2.88 -5.58
CA ASN A 374 1.39 4.18 -5.60
C ASN A 374 -0.09 4.06 -5.22
N ASN A 375 -0.72 5.19 -4.87
CA ASN A 375 -2.16 5.25 -4.57
C ASN A 375 -2.94 5.57 -5.85
N GLY A 376 -3.44 4.56 -6.52
CA GLY A 376 -4.22 4.73 -7.76
C GLY A 376 -5.45 5.62 -7.56
N SER A 377 -5.63 6.61 -8.43
CA SER A 377 -6.74 7.58 -8.32
C SER A 377 -8.13 6.95 -8.52
N ASP A 378 -8.21 5.72 -8.98
CA ASP A 378 -9.47 4.94 -9.08
C ASP A 378 -9.76 4.12 -7.81
N GLY A 379 -8.94 4.25 -6.76
CA GLY A 379 -9.05 3.48 -5.51
C GLY A 379 -8.54 2.03 -5.61
N SER A 380 -8.13 1.59 -6.79
CA SER A 380 -7.50 0.29 -7.04
C SER A 380 -6.67 0.33 -8.31
N GLU A 381 -5.78 -0.66 -8.48
CA GLU A 381 -4.99 -0.82 -9.69
C GLU A 381 -5.89 -1.03 -10.91
N ARG A 382 -5.76 -0.15 -11.92
CA ARG A 382 -6.51 -0.23 -13.17
C ARG A 382 -5.92 -1.28 -14.11
N ALA A 383 -6.78 -2.02 -14.82
CA ALA A 383 -6.37 -2.84 -15.94
C ALA A 383 -6.01 -1.95 -17.15
N CYS A 384 -4.79 -2.12 -17.68
CA CYS A 384 -4.20 -1.34 -18.78
C CYS A 384 -3.94 -2.23 -20.01
N GLY A 385 -3.76 -1.59 -21.19
CA GLY A 385 -3.48 -2.33 -22.43
C GLY A 385 -2.07 -2.93 -22.48
N ASN A 386 -1.10 -2.28 -21.85
CA ASN A 386 0.28 -2.77 -21.73
C ASN A 386 1.00 -2.14 -20.54
N GLY A 387 2.19 -2.63 -20.25
CA GLY A 387 3.12 -2.09 -19.27
C GLY A 387 4.58 -2.40 -19.63
N MET A 388 5.52 -1.66 -19.04
CA MET A 388 6.96 -1.87 -19.16
C MET A 388 7.52 -2.35 -17.82
N PHE A 389 8.37 -3.37 -17.85
CA PHE A 389 8.87 -4.05 -16.66
C PHE A 389 10.38 -4.25 -16.70
N ALA A 390 11.01 -4.06 -15.56
CA ALA A 390 12.33 -4.62 -15.28
C ALA A 390 12.19 -6.12 -14.99
N VAL A 391 12.99 -6.91 -15.68
CA VAL A 391 12.92 -8.36 -15.69
C VAL A 391 14.27 -8.92 -15.26
N ALA A 392 14.26 -9.73 -14.20
CA ALA A 392 15.43 -10.50 -13.82
C ALA A 392 15.51 -11.79 -14.64
N ASP A 393 16.65 -12.00 -15.28
CA ASP A 393 16.97 -13.24 -16.00
C ASP A 393 18.15 -13.90 -15.28
N VAL A 394 17.85 -14.95 -14.52
CA VAL A 394 18.81 -15.60 -13.62
C VAL A 394 19.04 -17.04 -14.03
N PRO A 395 20.27 -17.58 -13.88
CA PRO A 395 20.55 -18.97 -14.28
C PRO A 395 19.70 -19.99 -13.55
N GLU A 396 19.43 -19.75 -12.27
CA GLU A 396 18.56 -20.54 -11.41
C GLU A 396 18.01 -19.69 -10.28
N MET A 397 16.81 -19.98 -9.82
CA MET A 397 16.24 -19.29 -8.67
C MET A 397 16.82 -19.84 -7.37
N ASP A 398 17.45 -18.98 -6.59
CA ASP A 398 17.99 -19.27 -5.25
C ASP A 398 17.27 -18.40 -4.22
N ASN A 399 16.72 -19.03 -3.18
CA ASN A 399 16.01 -18.37 -2.09
C ASN A 399 16.89 -18.13 -0.84
N THR A 400 18.20 -18.30 -0.96
CA THR A 400 19.15 -18.02 0.12
C THR A 400 19.40 -16.50 0.21
N ILE A 401 19.17 -15.90 1.38
CA ILE A 401 19.48 -14.49 1.62
C ILE A 401 21.01 -14.35 1.68
N THR A 402 21.56 -13.55 0.78
CA THR A 402 22.99 -13.21 0.70
C THR A 402 23.26 -11.72 0.93
N ALA A 403 22.22 -10.90 0.89
CA ALA A 403 22.29 -9.47 1.19
C ALA A 403 20.97 -9.01 1.83
N ILE A 404 21.05 -7.97 2.67
CA ILE A 404 19.89 -7.27 3.21
C ILE A 404 20.01 -5.77 2.92
N ALA A 405 18.87 -5.10 2.73
CA ALA A 405 18.81 -3.64 2.62
C ALA A 405 17.68 -3.08 3.51
N PRO A 406 17.87 -1.91 4.12
CA PRO A 406 16.78 -1.26 4.83
C PRO A 406 15.69 -0.82 3.84
N TYR A 407 14.42 -0.97 4.22
CA TYR A 407 13.29 -0.44 3.46
C TYR A 407 13.34 1.09 3.39
N GLN A 408 13.74 1.72 4.51
CA GLN A 408 13.99 3.15 4.64
C GLN A 408 15.45 3.36 5.03
N PRO A 409 16.29 3.93 4.15
CA PRO A 409 17.73 4.07 4.44
C PRO A 409 18.07 5.27 5.32
N ILE A 410 17.13 6.22 5.51
CA ILE A 410 17.31 7.44 6.29
C ILE A 410 16.14 7.60 7.25
N TYR A 411 16.44 7.70 8.54
CA TYR A 411 15.49 8.01 9.59
C TYR A 411 15.74 9.42 10.14
N SER A 412 14.79 10.32 10.00
CA SER A 412 14.81 11.62 10.68
C SER A 412 14.03 11.48 11.98
N LEU A 413 14.73 11.45 13.12
CA LEU A 413 14.13 11.21 14.43
C LEU A 413 14.30 12.43 15.33
N PRO A 414 13.32 12.79 16.14
CA PRO A 414 13.53 13.69 17.26
C PRO A 414 14.34 12.97 18.36
N ARG A 415 14.98 13.72 19.24
CA ARG A 415 15.60 13.11 20.41
C ARG A 415 14.56 12.33 21.22
N TYR A 416 14.92 11.14 21.65
CA TYR A 416 14.07 10.12 22.26
C TYR A 416 13.00 9.50 21.34
N GLY A 417 13.12 9.73 20.03
CA GLY A 417 12.32 9.03 19.01
C GLY A 417 12.69 7.57 18.92
N LEU A 418 11.68 6.73 18.68
CA LEU A 418 11.80 5.28 18.53
C LEU A 418 11.72 4.90 17.06
N ALA A 419 12.52 3.94 16.62
CA ALA A 419 12.45 3.36 15.29
C ALA A 419 12.62 1.84 15.35
N LEU A 420 11.84 1.13 14.54
CA LEU A 420 12.02 -0.29 14.26
C LEU A 420 12.24 -0.46 12.76
N PRO A 421 13.51 -0.41 12.28
CA PRO A 421 13.81 -0.53 10.87
C PRO A 421 13.41 -1.88 10.29
N LYS A 422 12.76 -1.83 9.12
CA LYS A 422 12.39 -3.02 8.34
C LYS A 422 13.45 -3.30 7.29
N PHE A 423 13.76 -4.58 7.06
CA PHE A 423 14.79 -5.03 6.12
C PHE A 423 14.22 -5.96 5.08
N LEU A 424 14.72 -5.81 3.86
CA LEU A 424 14.45 -6.62 2.69
C LEU A 424 15.61 -7.58 2.45
N GLY A 425 15.31 -8.82 2.05
CA GLY A 425 16.28 -9.88 1.80
C GLY A 425 16.45 -10.19 0.31
N TYR A 426 17.69 -10.34 -0.14
CA TYR A 426 18.06 -10.56 -1.53
C TYR A 426 18.93 -11.80 -1.68
N ASN A 427 18.75 -12.51 -2.78
CA ASN A 427 19.63 -13.59 -3.15
C ASN A 427 20.92 -13.12 -3.83
N GLN A 428 21.80 -14.04 -4.23
CA GLN A 428 23.10 -13.72 -4.86
C GLN A 428 23.00 -12.97 -6.19
N TYR A 429 21.85 -12.95 -6.85
CA TYR A 429 21.60 -12.22 -8.09
C TYR A 429 20.96 -10.84 -7.86
N GLY A 430 20.66 -10.51 -6.59
CA GLY A 430 19.97 -9.28 -6.21
C GLY A 430 18.44 -9.35 -6.37
N VAL A 431 17.86 -10.54 -6.55
CA VAL A 431 16.40 -10.70 -6.59
C VAL A 431 15.84 -10.59 -5.18
N LEU A 432 14.81 -9.76 -5.00
CA LEU A 432 14.08 -9.62 -3.74
C LEU A 432 13.32 -10.92 -3.44
N ILE A 433 13.68 -11.59 -2.33
CA ILE A 433 13.11 -12.88 -1.93
C ILE A 433 12.38 -12.83 -0.58
N ASP A 434 12.68 -11.82 0.25
CA ASP A 434 12.01 -11.62 1.54
C ASP A 434 11.75 -10.13 1.75
N THR A 435 10.51 -9.77 2.08
CA THR A 435 10.07 -8.40 2.29
C THR A 435 10.06 -7.96 3.74
N ASP A 436 10.37 -8.86 4.69
CA ASP A 436 10.35 -8.59 6.12
C ASP A 436 11.30 -9.54 6.89
N VAL A 437 12.60 -9.39 6.62
CA VAL A 437 13.66 -10.26 7.18
C VAL A 437 13.67 -10.21 8.69
N GLN A 438 13.44 -11.36 9.31
CA GLN A 438 13.46 -11.51 10.76
C GLN A 438 14.85 -11.84 11.29
N GLY A 439 15.09 -11.57 12.58
CA GLY A 439 16.36 -11.89 13.27
C GLY A 439 17.50 -10.94 12.92
N VAL A 440 17.22 -9.78 12.32
CA VAL A 440 18.20 -8.72 12.13
C VAL A 440 18.52 -8.07 13.47
N THR A 441 19.79 -7.97 13.83
CA THR A 441 20.27 -7.28 15.03
C THR A 441 20.83 -5.90 14.69
N LEU A 442 20.50 -4.92 15.52
CA LEU A 442 20.95 -3.54 15.35
C LEU A 442 22.14 -3.23 16.27
N SER A 443 22.99 -2.30 15.86
CA SER A 443 24.05 -1.74 16.70
C SER A 443 24.38 -0.31 16.28
N CYS A 444 24.76 0.53 17.25
CA CYS A 444 25.13 1.92 17.01
C CYS A 444 26.19 2.41 17.99
N ALA A 445 26.76 3.57 17.70
CA ALA A 445 27.62 4.28 18.66
C ALA A 445 26.75 4.90 19.78
N PRO A 446 27.24 4.94 21.04
CA PRO A 446 26.49 5.51 22.18
C PRO A 446 26.07 6.98 21.98
N GLU A 447 26.83 7.74 21.16
CA GLU A 447 26.54 9.14 20.84
C GLU A 447 25.29 9.29 19.93
N LEU A 448 24.87 8.20 19.28
CA LEU A 448 23.66 8.16 18.46
C LEU A 448 22.43 7.75 19.27
N GLY A 449 22.59 6.77 20.15
CA GLY A 449 21.50 6.22 20.94
C GLY A 449 21.79 4.82 21.44
N GLU A 450 20.74 4.05 21.66
CA GLU A 450 20.82 2.68 22.18
C GLU A 450 19.76 1.76 21.53
N ILE A 451 20.00 0.46 21.61
CA ILE A 451 19.03 -0.56 21.18
C ILE A 451 18.34 -1.09 22.42
N LEU A 452 17.01 -0.98 22.45
CA LEU A 452 16.18 -1.47 23.53
C LEU A 452 16.06 -3.01 23.52
N GLU A 453 15.61 -3.60 24.62
CA GLU A 453 15.46 -5.05 24.75
C GLU A 453 14.47 -5.65 23.73
N ASP A 454 13.49 -4.86 23.29
CA ASP A 454 12.50 -5.24 22.27
C ASP A 454 13.01 -5.09 20.82
N GLY A 455 14.29 -4.68 20.65
CA GLY A 455 14.95 -4.52 19.36
C GLY A 455 14.73 -3.16 18.69
N ARG A 456 13.94 -2.25 19.27
CA ARG A 456 13.80 -0.88 18.75
C ARG A 456 15.07 -0.08 19.02
N PHE A 457 15.37 0.81 18.08
CA PHE A 457 16.38 1.85 18.28
C PHE A 457 15.77 3.06 18.96
N LEU A 458 16.39 3.54 20.04
CA LEU A 458 16.07 4.77 20.74
C LEU A 458 17.14 5.85 20.42
N ALA A 459 16.71 6.97 19.87
CA ALA A 459 17.56 8.10 19.54
C ALA A 459 17.87 8.96 20.79
N SER A 460 18.54 8.37 21.80
CA SER A 460 18.87 9.02 23.08
C SER A 460 20.12 9.89 23.02
N GLY A 461 20.92 9.79 21.95
CA GLY A 461 22.15 10.51 21.77
C GLY A 461 22.00 12.00 21.45
N GLU A 462 23.13 12.65 21.15
CA GLU A 462 23.19 14.10 20.85
C GLU A 462 23.48 14.40 19.37
N LYS A 463 23.87 13.38 18.60
CA LYS A 463 24.27 13.53 17.19
C LYS A 463 23.69 12.43 16.33
N GLY A 464 23.27 12.80 15.11
CA GLY A 464 22.98 11.83 14.08
C GLY A 464 24.20 10.97 13.71
N GLY A 465 23.97 9.85 13.07
CA GLY A 465 25.01 8.89 12.73
C GLY A 465 24.51 7.69 11.96
N ILE A 466 25.27 6.61 12.02
CA ILE A 466 24.97 5.36 11.31
C ILE A 466 24.47 4.32 12.32
N LEU A 467 23.34 3.71 11.96
CA LEU A 467 22.81 2.51 12.60
C LEU A 467 23.18 1.31 11.73
N TYR A 468 23.90 0.36 12.30
CA TYR A 468 24.31 -0.87 11.62
C TYR A 468 23.29 -1.98 11.88
N ALA A 469 23.08 -2.83 10.87
CA ALA A 469 22.18 -3.96 10.93
C ALA A 469 22.89 -5.23 10.45
N HIS A 470 22.71 -6.34 11.15
CA HIS A 470 23.35 -7.61 10.90
C HIS A 470 22.37 -8.76 10.88
N LEU A 471 22.52 -9.64 9.88
CA LEU A 471 21.88 -10.95 9.83
C LEU A 471 22.99 -12.02 9.73
N GLY A 472 23.47 -12.51 10.86
CA GLY A 472 24.68 -13.32 10.92
C GLY A 472 25.89 -12.57 10.40
N GLU A 473 26.54 -13.04 9.33
CA GLU A 473 27.69 -12.38 8.69
C GLU A 473 27.28 -11.30 7.66
N ILE A 474 25.99 -11.23 7.31
CA ILE A 474 25.48 -10.24 6.36
C ILE A 474 25.26 -8.93 7.11
N ALA A 475 25.77 -7.81 6.58
CA ALA A 475 25.66 -6.50 7.20
C ALA A 475 25.14 -5.45 6.23
N THR A 476 24.40 -4.50 6.77
CA THR A 476 23.98 -3.27 6.08
C THR A 476 23.99 -2.10 7.06
N GLN A 477 23.65 -0.91 6.58
CA GLN A 477 23.60 0.28 7.40
C GLN A 477 22.50 1.23 6.94
N LEU A 478 22.04 2.08 7.84
CA LEU A 478 21.12 3.18 7.56
C LEU A 478 21.56 4.44 8.31
N GLU A 479 21.16 5.59 7.81
CA GLU A 479 21.48 6.89 8.41
C GLU A 479 20.37 7.31 9.38
N VAL A 480 20.75 7.78 10.55
CA VAL A 480 19.86 8.47 11.49
C VAL A 480 20.24 9.93 11.55
N ARG A 481 19.27 10.79 11.21
CA ARG A 481 19.36 12.24 11.36
C ARG A 481 18.61 12.65 12.61
N LEU A 482 19.35 13.18 13.57
CA LEU A 482 18.78 13.60 14.85
C LEU A 482 18.30 15.05 14.78
N MET A 483 17.05 15.28 15.16
CA MET A 483 16.47 16.60 15.32
C MET A 483 16.45 16.95 16.82
N ASN A 484 17.04 18.08 17.19
CA ASN A 484 17.24 18.44 18.60
C ASN A 484 15.97 18.67 19.39
N SER A 485 14.87 19.05 18.73
CA SER A 485 13.57 19.27 19.36
C SER A 485 12.44 19.02 18.37
N ALA A 486 11.31 18.56 18.86
CA ALA A 486 10.08 18.39 18.10
C ALA A 486 8.88 18.67 19.01
N PRO A 487 7.78 19.25 18.49
CA PRO A 487 6.52 19.30 19.22
C PRO A 487 6.10 17.90 19.63
N ILE A 488 5.64 17.76 20.86
CA ILE A 488 5.11 16.50 21.39
C ILE A 488 3.59 16.50 21.34
N ALA A 489 3.01 15.32 21.23
CA ALA A 489 1.57 15.10 21.36
C ALA A 489 1.32 13.78 22.10
N ILE A 490 0.45 13.82 23.08
CA ILE A 490 -0.10 12.61 23.72
C ILE A 490 -1.18 12.07 22.79
N ARG A 491 -1.13 10.75 22.52
CA ARG A 491 -2.00 10.15 21.49
C ARG A 491 -3.49 10.25 21.78
N LEU A 492 -3.89 10.27 23.06
CA LEU A 492 -5.28 10.40 23.49
C LEU A 492 -5.48 11.72 24.24
N ASP A 493 -6.55 12.44 23.92
CA ASP A 493 -6.95 13.67 24.64
C ASP A 493 -7.49 13.34 26.04
N SER A 494 -8.05 12.15 26.24
CA SER A 494 -8.61 11.68 27.52
C SER A 494 -8.57 10.18 27.67
N VAL A 495 -8.51 9.73 28.93
CA VAL A 495 -8.55 8.33 29.31
C VAL A 495 -9.43 8.11 30.53
N LEU A 496 -10.09 6.94 30.58
CA LEU A 496 -10.81 6.44 31.77
C LEU A 496 -9.96 5.37 32.46
N CYS A 497 -9.68 5.57 33.72
CA CYS A 497 -8.85 4.67 34.53
C CYS A 497 -9.56 4.23 35.82
N ASP A 498 -9.07 3.16 36.44
CA ASP A 498 -9.34 2.77 37.81
C ASP A 498 -8.03 2.36 38.52
N ALA A 499 -8.13 1.86 39.73
CA ALA A 499 -6.95 1.42 40.47
C ALA A 499 -6.35 0.09 39.98
N ALA A 500 -7.13 -0.72 39.24
CA ALA A 500 -6.74 -2.06 38.81
C ALA A 500 -6.19 -2.07 37.35
N HIS A 501 -6.50 -1.03 36.57
CA HIS A 501 -6.14 -0.91 35.15
C HIS A 501 -5.29 0.32 34.93
N PRO A 502 -3.95 0.24 35.11
CA PRO A 502 -3.04 1.34 34.83
C PRO A 502 -3.02 1.62 33.29
N TYR A 503 -2.79 2.85 32.94
CA TYR A 503 -2.66 3.28 31.54
C TYR A 503 -1.26 3.77 31.24
N GLU A 504 -0.61 3.16 30.26
CA GLU A 504 0.68 3.59 29.75
C GLU A 504 0.46 4.66 28.66
N ILE A 505 0.95 5.89 28.90
CA ILE A 505 0.77 7.01 27.98
C ILE A 505 1.63 6.77 26.72
N GLU A 506 1.01 6.87 25.54
CA GLU A 506 1.70 6.90 24.28
C GLU A 506 1.97 8.36 23.87
N VAL A 507 3.24 8.67 23.54
CA VAL A 507 3.68 10.01 23.16
C VAL A 507 4.26 9.99 21.76
N GLN A 508 3.97 11.00 21.00
CA GLN A 508 4.46 11.19 19.64
C GLN A 508 5.17 12.53 19.51
N GLY A 509 6.21 12.57 18.68
CA GLY A 509 6.90 13.77 18.22
C GLY A 509 6.66 14.01 16.74
N THR A 510 6.64 15.27 16.31
CA THR A 510 6.46 15.63 14.91
C THR A 510 7.76 16.16 14.32
N VAL A 511 8.27 15.52 13.25
CA VAL A 511 9.44 15.96 12.48
C VAL A 511 8.99 16.23 11.05
N GLY A 512 8.92 17.50 10.65
CA GLY A 512 8.29 17.88 9.39
C GLY A 512 6.81 17.44 9.37
N ASN A 513 6.47 16.49 8.51
CA ASN A 513 5.12 15.88 8.47
C ASN A 513 5.12 14.42 8.98
N ALA A 514 6.22 13.93 9.49
CA ALA A 514 6.31 12.59 10.05
C ALA A 514 5.93 12.60 11.54
N ILE A 515 5.12 11.63 11.94
CA ILE A 515 4.77 11.35 13.33
C ILE A 515 5.66 10.20 13.78
N ILE A 516 6.39 10.40 14.87
CA ILE A 516 7.37 9.47 15.41
C ILE A 516 7.01 9.16 16.86
N ASP A 517 6.93 7.91 17.22
CA ASP A 517 6.72 7.52 18.62
C ASP A 517 7.92 7.90 19.48
N LEU A 518 7.68 8.48 20.64
CA LEU A 518 8.68 8.88 21.62
C LEU A 518 8.65 7.92 22.80
N LEU A 519 9.80 7.79 23.45
CA LEU A 519 9.87 7.06 24.72
C LEU A 519 9.20 7.88 25.84
N PRO A 520 8.06 7.44 26.44
CA PRO A 520 7.38 8.23 27.48
C PRO A 520 8.25 8.52 28.70
N ALA A 521 9.17 7.62 29.08
CA ALA A 521 10.12 7.80 30.17
C ALA A 521 11.12 8.95 29.96
N ALA A 522 11.19 9.52 28.75
CA ALA A 522 12.01 10.69 28.48
C ALA A 522 11.35 12.03 28.90
N LEU A 523 10.03 12.00 29.18
CA LEU A 523 9.27 13.16 29.60
C LEU A 523 9.24 13.30 31.12
N THR A 524 9.07 14.54 31.59
CA THR A 524 8.72 14.82 32.99
C THR A 524 7.22 14.80 33.13
N TRP A 525 6.69 13.91 33.95
CA TRP A 525 5.27 13.73 34.18
C TRP A 525 4.79 14.39 35.45
N THR A 526 3.63 15.05 35.41
CA THR A 526 3.00 15.70 36.55
C THR A 526 1.48 15.49 36.53
N SER A 527 0.92 14.90 37.59
CA SER A 527 -0.52 14.92 37.82
C SER A 527 -0.91 16.18 38.59
N GLN A 528 -1.95 16.86 38.15
CA GLN A 528 -2.47 18.07 38.79
C GLN A 528 -3.23 17.76 40.10
N ASN A 529 -3.68 16.52 40.30
CA ASN A 529 -4.33 16.10 41.49
C ASN A 529 -3.99 14.61 41.81
N LEU A 530 -3.01 14.42 42.68
CA LEU A 530 -2.56 13.10 43.12
C LEU A 530 -3.59 12.31 43.96
N GLU A 531 -4.61 12.97 44.47
CA GLU A 531 -5.72 12.29 45.17
C GLU A 531 -6.68 11.59 44.19
N VAL A 532 -6.67 12.02 42.89
CA VAL A 532 -7.50 11.43 41.85
C VAL A 532 -6.72 10.39 41.05
N ALA A 533 -5.53 10.76 40.54
CA ALA A 533 -4.66 9.83 39.81
C ALA A 533 -3.20 10.19 40.00
N THR A 534 -2.34 9.17 40.01
CA THR A 534 -0.88 9.31 39.99
C THR A 534 -0.34 8.98 38.61
N VAL A 535 0.83 9.51 38.29
CA VAL A 535 1.62 9.12 37.12
C VAL A 535 3.06 8.90 37.55
N ASP A 536 3.69 7.86 37.06
CA ASP A 536 5.09 7.54 37.37
C ASP A 536 6.06 8.11 36.32
N GLU A 537 7.35 7.87 36.52
CA GLU A 537 8.42 8.34 35.63
C GLU A 537 8.39 7.69 34.24
N THR A 538 7.69 6.57 34.06
CA THR A 538 7.52 5.89 32.78
C THR A 538 6.29 6.39 32.00
N GLY A 539 5.48 7.28 32.59
CA GLY A 539 4.23 7.76 32.00
C GLY A 539 3.06 6.82 32.27
N THR A 540 3.15 5.93 33.29
CA THR A 540 2.04 5.06 33.67
C THR A 540 1.11 5.75 34.63
N ILE A 541 -0.16 5.91 34.24
CA ILE A 541 -1.22 6.52 35.07
C ILE A 541 -1.93 5.43 35.86
N VAL A 542 -2.16 5.69 37.18
CA VAL A 542 -2.97 4.83 38.06
C VAL A 542 -4.05 5.68 38.71
N GLY A 543 -5.32 5.22 38.65
CA GLY A 543 -6.44 5.87 39.32
C GLY A 543 -6.35 5.62 40.87
N VAL A 544 -6.61 6.68 41.64
CA VAL A 544 -6.58 6.63 43.12
C VAL A 544 -7.98 6.76 43.69
N ALA A 545 -8.76 7.73 43.27
CA ALA A 545 -10.13 7.97 43.70
C ALA A 545 -10.97 8.58 42.60
N ASN A 546 -12.29 8.38 42.67
CA ASN A 546 -13.23 8.94 41.68
C ASN A 546 -13.08 10.43 41.52
N GLY A 547 -12.97 10.87 40.29
CA GLY A 547 -12.78 12.29 39.93
C GLY A 547 -12.16 12.47 38.56
N THR A 548 -11.73 13.71 38.33
CA THR A 548 -11.07 14.08 37.07
C THR A 548 -9.83 14.91 37.39
N THR A 549 -8.73 14.62 36.72
CA THR A 549 -7.49 15.39 36.81
C THR A 549 -6.81 15.47 35.45
N GLU A 550 -5.87 16.39 35.32
CA GLU A 550 -4.99 16.48 34.14
C GLU A 550 -3.63 15.90 34.49
N VAL A 551 -3.07 15.12 33.56
CA VAL A 551 -1.68 14.69 33.60
C VAL A 551 -0.93 15.40 32.48
N ILE A 552 0.17 16.03 32.84
CA ILE A 552 1.00 16.86 31.95
C ILE A 552 2.31 16.13 31.69
N GLY A 553 2.67 16.02 30.42
CA GLY A 553 4.00 15.56 29.96
C GLY A 553 4.81 16.74 29.40
N GLU A 554 6.07 16.88 29.80
CA GLU A 554 6.97 17.94 29.38
C GLU A 554 8.29 17.36 28.84
N LEU A 555 8.72 17.88 27.68
CA LEU A 555 10.03 17.56 27.09
C LEU A 555 10.67 18.85 26.54
N GLY A 556 11.68 19.37 27.25
CA GLY A 556 12.27 20.66 26.93
C GLY A 556 11.24 21.79 27.01
N ASP A 557 11.05 22.52 25.89
CA ASP A 557 10.09 23.64 25.79
C ASP A 557 8.67 23.20 25.39
N PHE A 558 8.47 21.91 25.12
CA PHE A 558 7.19 21.37 24.66
C PHE A 558 6.45 20.67 25.79
N ARG A 559 5.14 20.82 25.79
CA ARG A 559 4.24 20.17 26.74
C ARG A 559 2.94 19.78 26.09
N ASP A 560 2.34 18.72 26.60
CA ASP A 560 0.98 18.30 26.25
C ASP A 560 0.29 17.70 27.47
N THR A 561 -1.04 17.55 27.40
CA THR A 561 -1.87 17.22 28.55
C THR A 561 -2.93 16.18 28.17
N ILE A 562 -3.10 15.17 29.00
CA ILE A 562 -4.20 14.20 28.91
C ILE A 562 -5.18 14.38 30.07
N LEU A 563 -6.48 14.39 29.75
CA LEU A 563 -7.54 14.40 30.75
C LEU A 563 -7.79 13.00 31.28
N VAL A 564 -7.58 12.79 32.58
CA VAL A 564 -7.76 11.51 33.24
C VAL A 564 -9.06 11.53 34.04
N LYS A 565 -9.99 10.68 33.70
CA LYS A 565 -11.20 10.40 34.46
C LYS A 565 -10.99 9.07 35.19
N VAL A 566 -11.21 9.10 36.50
CA VAL A 566 -11.15 7.92 37.35
C VAL A 566 -12.55 7.52 37.81
N GLU A 567 -12.94 6.28 37.55
CA GLU A 567 -14.19 5.70 38.02
C GLU A 567 -13.92 4.34 38.68
N ILE A 568 -13.95 4.30 40.00
CA ILE A 568 -13.78 3.10 40.79
C ILE A 568 -15.18 2.59 41.20
N PRO A 569 -15.58 1.37 40.78
CA PRO A 569 -16.90 0.83 41.10
C PRO A 569 -17.08 0.55 42.59
N THR A 570 -18.30 0.77 43.09
CA THR A 570 -18.67 0.58 44.52
C THR A 570 -19.44 -0.73 44.72
N GLY A 571 -18.91 -1.84 44.35
CA GLY A 571 -19.57 -3.14 44.49
C GLY A 571 -19.32 -4.07 43.33
N ASN A 572 -19.86 -5.28 43.38
CA ASN A 572 -19.63 -6.30 42.34
C ASN A 572 -20.58 -6.17 41.18
N GLU A 573 -21.63 -5.36 41.28
CA GLU A 573 -22.64 -5.13 40.26
C GLU A 573 -23.16 -3.71 40.34
N MET A 574 -23.30 -3.03 39.19
CA MET A 574 -23.93 -1.72 39.07
C MET A 574 -24.94 -1.75 37.95
N VAL A 575 -26.11 -1.11 38.15
CA VAL A 575 -27.11 -0.91 37.05
C VAL A 575 -26.64 0.22 36.15
N TRP A 576 -26.42 -0.07 34.88
CA TRP A 576 -26.12 0.97 33.89
C TRP A 576 -27.40 1.65 33.38
N ASP A 577 -28.44 0.88 33.12
CA ASP A 577 -29.76 1.39 32.75
C ASP A 577 -30.87 0.38 33.14
N ASP A 578 -31.98 0.89 33.69
CA ASP A 578 -33.16 0.11 34.09
C ASP A 578 -34.35 0.29 33.17
N PHE A 579 -34.16 0.92 32.01
CA PHE A 579 -35.14 1.21 30.96
C PHE A 579 -36.29 2.15 31.38
N ARG A 580 -36.30 2.72 32.57
CA ARG A 580 -37.39 3.56 33.07
C ARG A 580 -37.47 4.92 32.40
N ILE A 581 -36.35 5.43 31.87
CA ILE A 581 -36.33 6.67 31.07
C ILE A 581 -36.52 6.28 29.60
N THR A 582 -37.78 6.12 29.19
CA THR A 582 -38.13 5.60 27.87
C THR A 582 -37.61 6.45 26.70
N ASP A 583 -37.50 7.77 26.89
CA ASP A 583 -37.01 8.70 25.86
C ASP A 583 -35.53 8.46 25.48
N ASN A 584 -34.78 7.75 26.29
CA ASN A 584 -33.41 7.35 25.99
C ASN A 584 -33.34 6.24 24.92
N TRP A 585 -34.46 5.56 24.66
CA TRP A 585 -34.48 4.35 23.84
C TRP A 585 -35.23 4.54 22.52
N LYS A 586 -34.63 4.15 21.41
CA LYS A 586 -35.27 4.03 20.12
C LYS A 586 -35.68 2.59 19.88
N LEU A 587 -36.95 2.37 19.59
CA LEU A 587 -37.51 1.03 19.39
C LEU A 587 -37.76 0.79 17.92
N LYS A 588 -37.36 -0.37 17.42
CA LYS A 588 -37.60 -0.81 16.05
C LYS A 588 -38.12 -2.25 16.01
N GLY A 589 -38.81 -2.60 14.96
CA GLY A 589 -39.30 -3.96 14.74
C GLY A 589 -39.69 -4.21 13.29
N SER A 590 -39.93 -5.46 12.94
CA SER A 590 -40.53 -5.83 11.66
C SER A 590 -41.87 -5.12 11.45
N SER A 591 -42.21 -4.90 10.19
CA SER A 591 -43.45 -4.16 9.83
C SER A 591 -44.69 -4.65 10.59
N GLY A 592 -45.32 -3.74 11.32
CA GLY A 592 -46.54 -4.02 12.11
C GLY A 592 -46.32 -4.49 13.54
N PHE A 593 -45.07 -4.66 14.03
CA PHE A 593 -44.77 -5.14 15.38
C PHE A 593 -44.97 -4.08 16.47
N LYS A 594 -44.77 -2.79 16.17
CA LYS A 594 -44.98 -1.64 17.05
C LYS A 594 -44.46 -1.83 18.49
N PRO A 595 -43.17 -2.06 18.69
CA PRO A 595 -42.61 -2.24 20.03
C PRO A 595 -42.78 -0.98 20.90
N THR A 596 -43.10 -1.15 22.17
CA THR A 596 -43.28 -0.08 23.17
C THR A 596 -42.67 -0.54 24.50
N LEU A 597 -42.07 0.38 25.27
CA LEU A 597 -41.67 0.15 26.66
C LEU A 597 -42.84 0.49 27.58
N VAL A 598 -43.17 -0.43 28.48
CA VAL A 598 -44.16 -0.25 29.53
C VAL A 598 -43.45 -0.20 30.88
N VAL A 599 -43.51 0.97 31.51
CA VAL A 599 -42.89 1.23 32.80
C VAL A 599 -43.93 1.08 33.87
N PRO A 600 -43.74 0.13 34.82
CA PRO A 600 -44.63 -0.04 35.99
C PRO A 600 -44.61 1.18 36.93
N GLU A 601 -45.71 1.40 37.67
CA GLU A 601 -45.79 2.50 38.63
C GLU A 601 -44.87 2.33 39.81
N ASP A 602 -44.67 1.07 40.23
CA ASP A 602 -43.74 0.73 41.32
C ASP A 602 -42.30 0.61 40.79
N THR A 603 -41.34 0.77 41.65
CA THR A 603 -39.89 0.72 41.33
C THR A 603 -39.32 -0.70 41.37
N GLU A 604 -40.01 -1.65 41.88
CA GLU A 604 -39.54 -3.03 42.07
C GLU A 604 -39.81 -3.91 40.83
N THR A 605 -40.90 -3.61 40.12
CA THR A 605 -41.29 -4.37 38.92
C THR A 605 -40.45 -3.92 37.71
N PRO A 606 -39.75 -4.83 36.99
CA PRO A 606 -38.98 -4.47 35.82
C PRO A 606 -39.81 -3.93 34.65
N VAL A 607 -39.20 -3.11 33.81
CA VAL A 607 -39.79 -2.60 32.58
C VAL A 607 -40.00 -3.74 31.56
N SER A 608 -41.06 -3.67 30.78
CA SER A 608 -41.33 -4.65 29.73
C SER A 608 -41.38 -4.00 28.35
N LEU A 609 -40.74 -4.61 27.39
CA LEU A 609 -40.90 -4.32 25.97
C LEU A 609 -42.08 -5.12 25.42
N LEU A 610 -43.18 -4.44 25.10
CA LEU A 610 -44.35 -5.06 24.48
C LEU A 610 -44.28 -4.91 22.96
N PHE A 611 -44.74 -5.93 22.23
CA PHE A 611 -44.86 -5.87 20.77
C PHE A 611 -45.92 -6.85 20.25
N THR A 612 -46.48 -6.58 19.08
CA THR A 612 -47.44 -7.47 18.41
C THR A 612 -46.69 -8.29 17.37
N TYR A 613 -46.62 -9.61 17.54
CA TYR A 613 -46.02 -10.50 16.55
C TYR A 613 -47.03 -10.83 15.45
N LYS A 614 -46.61 -10.70 14.19
CA LYS A 614 -47.29 -11.20 12.99
C LYS A 614 -46.26 -11.95 12.15
N SER A 615 -46.72 -12.98 11.45
CA SER A 615 -45.83 -13.74 10.55
C SER A 615 -45.09 -12.80 9.61
N ALA A 616 -43.78 -12.86 9.59
CA ALA A 616 -42.93 -12.05 8.74
C ALA A 616 -41.67 -12.86 8.32
N ARG A 617 -41.05 -12.48 7.21
CA ARG A 617 -39.74 -13.02 6.79
C ARG A 617 -38.66 -12.40 7.67
N SER A 618 -37.98 -13.20 8.46
CA SER A 618 -36.94 -12.74 9.42
C SER A 618 -37.47 -11.71 10.44
N PRO A 619 -38.48 -12.08 11.29
CA PRO A 619 -39.07 -11.17 12.25
C PRO A 619 -38.11 -10.79 13.36
N TYR A 620 -38.10 -9.51 13.76
CA TYR A 620 -37.28 -9.01 14.84
C TYR A 620 -37.92 -7.87 15.62
N VAL A 621 -37.48 -7.69 16.86
CA VAL A 621 -37.62 -6.47 17.66
C VAL A 621 -36.25 -6.01 18.15
N GLN A 622 -36.11 -4.71 18.36
CA GLN A 622 -34.84 -4.08 18.65
C GLN A 622 -35.04 -2.82 19.52
N PHE A 623 -34.12 -2.62 20.46
CA PHE A 623 -33.98 -1.36 21.17
C PHE A 623 -32.56 -0.82 20.98
N GLU A 624 -32.46 0.49 20.80
CA GLU A 624 -31.22 1.20 20.47
C GLU A 624 -31.00 2.36 21.43
N ARG A 625 -29.77 2.50 21.89
CA ARG A 625 -29.29 3.67 22.60
C ARG A 625 -27.78 3.77 22.42
N GLU A 626 -27.34 4.76 21.68
CA GLU A 626 -25.90 5.07 21.59
C GLU A 626 -25.51 5.89 22.82
N ALA A 627 -24.90 5.23 23.81
CA ALA A 627 -24.49 5.85 25.05
C ALA A 627 -23.25 5.19 25.62
N PRO A 628 -22.36 5.96 26.31
CA PRO A 628 -21.13 5.43 26.89
C PRO A 628 -21.42 4.61 28.15
N ILE A 629 -20.61 3.56 28.34
CA ILE A 629 -20.49 2.79 29.57
C ILE A 629 -19.16 3.17 30.18
N TYR A 630 -19.21 3.97 31.24
CA TYR A 630 -18.00 4.59 31.78
C TYR A 630 -17.20 3.65 32.65
N SER A 631 -17.71 3.08 33.70
CA SER A 631 -16.95 2.18 34.54
C SER A 631 -16.32 1.01 33.75
N LEU A 632 -15.24 0.42 34.23
CA LEU A 632 -14.46 -0.64 33.59
C LEU A 632 -14.99 -2.03 33.97
N PRO A 633 -16.14 -2.53 33.44
CA PRO A 633 -16.71 -3.81 33.86
C PRO A 633 -15.96 -5.01 33.30
N ASP A 634 -15.88 -6.09 34.02
CA ASP A 634 -15.43 -7.38 33.51
C ASP A 634 -16.45 -7.96 32.50
N THR A 635 -17.75 -7.71 32.79
CA THR A 635 -18.86 -8.20 31.95
C THR A 635 -20.01 -7.17 31.93
N ILE A 636 -20.63 -6.96 30.79
CA ILE A 636 -21.91 -6.29 30.64
C ILE A 636 -22.96 -7.39 30.54
N ARG A 637 -23.97 -7.36 31.43
CA ARG A 637 -24.98 -8.39 31.53
C ARG A 637 -26.36 -7.85 31.23
N ILE A 638 -27.10 -8.53 30.37
CA ILE A 638 -28.47 -8.17 29.98
C ILE A 638 -29.39 -9.39 30.14
N PRO A 639 -30.03 -9.55 31.33
CA PRO A 639 -31.01 -10.61 31.56
C PRO A 639 -32.34 -10.27 30.87
N MET A 640 -33.01 -11.27 30.31
CA MET A 640 -34.28 -11.14 29.62
C MET A 640 -35.23 -12.28 29.94
N ILE A 641 -36.48 -11.94 30.22
CA ILE A 641 -37.56 -12.91 30.48
C ILE A 641 -38.69 -12.62 29.45
N THR A 642 -39.18 -13.64 28.77
CA THR A 642 -40.12 -13.44 27.66
C THR A 642 -41.09 -14.61 27.52
N ASP A 643 -42.28 -14.35 26.93
CA ASP A 643 -43.21 -15.36 26.44
C ASP A 643 -43.05 -15.64 24.93
N ALA A 644 -42.25 -14.82 24.24
CA ALA A 644 -41.95 -15.00 22.82
C ALA A 644 -40.75 -15.97 22.61
N GLN A 645 -40.74 -16.65 21.48
CA GLN A 645 -39.64 -17.54 21.13
C GLN A 645 -38.59 -16.81 20.26
N PHE A 646 -37.40 -16.63 20.82
CA PHE A 646 -36.27 -16.04 20.08
C PHE A 646 -35.26 -17.11 19.62
N SER A 647 -34.85 -17.04 18.36
CA SER A 647 -33.83 -17.90 17.79
C SER A 647 -32.42 -17.36 18.08
N LYS A 648 -32.27 -16.04 18.00
CA LYS A 648 -31.00 -15.34 18.11
C LYS A 648 -31.21 -13.95 18.70
N VAL A 649 -30.33 -13.58 19.62
CA VAL A 649 -30.24 -12.22 20.20
C VAL A 649 -28.80 -11.76 20.14
N TYR A 650 -28.55 -10.52 19.74
CA TYR A 650 -27.23 -9.93 19.86
C TYR A 650 -27.29 -8.50 20.38
N ALA A 651 -26.25 -8.11 21.11
CA ALA A 651 -25.96 -6.72 21.41
C ALA A 651 -24.80 -6.23 20.55
N THR A 652 -24.85 -4.95 20.17
CA THR A 652 -23.73 -4.25 19.53
C THR A 652 -23.12 -3.28 20.52
N VAL A 653 -21.83 -3.46 20.77
CA VAL A 653 -21.01 -2.61 21.64
C VAL A 653 -19.75 -2.21 20.89
N ARG A 654 -19.34 -0.96 20.98
CA ARG A 654 -18.18 -0.39 20.28
C ARG A 654 -17.15 0.08 21.33
N ALA A 655 -15.89 -0.24 21.11
CA ALA A 655 -14.79 0.33 21.89
C ALA A 655 -14.56 1.80 21.51
N ASN A 656 -14.05 2.61 22.45
CA ASN A 656 -13.80 4.04 22.21
C ASN A 656 -12.83 4.30 21.04
N ASN A 657 -11.82 3.45 20.90
CA ASN A 657 -10.82 3.52 19.84
C ASN A 657 -11.24 2.89 18.48
N ALA A 658 -12.48 2.36 18.39
CA ALA A 658 -12.98 1.68 17.20
C ALA A 658 -14.04 2.50 16.47
N THR A 659 -14.10 2.36 15.13
CA THR A 659 -15.11 3.00 14.27
C THR A 659 -16.37 2.17 14.09
N GLN A 660 -16.34 0.88 14.43
CA GLN A 660 -17.46 -0.05 14.28
C GLN A 660 -17.66 -0.87 15.54
N GLY A 661 -18.93 -1.17 15.86
CA GLY A 661 -19.30 -2.01 16.98
C GLY A 661 -19.14 -3.50 16.68
N VAL A 662 -18.95 -4.28 17.74
CA VAL A 662 -18.88 -5.74 17.72
C VAL A 662 -20.24 -6.30 18.10
N ASN A 663 -20.76 -7.30 17.37
CA ASN A 663 -21.98 -8.01 17.67
C ASN A 663 -21.70 -9.23 18.53
N ILE A 664 -22.18 -9.22 19.77
CA ILE A 664 -22.06 -10.33 20.72
C ILE A 664 -23.41 -11.06 20.77
N THR A 665 -23.42 -12.34 20.48
CA THR A 665 -24.60 -13.13 20.22
C THR A 665 -24.84 -14.20 21.27
N VAL A 666 -26.14 -14.40 21.63
CA VAL A 666 -26.67 -15.57 22.33
C VAL A 666 -27.79 -16.20 21.47
N GLU A 667 -27.94 -17.51 21.55
CA GLU A 667 -29.00 -18.26 20.88
C GLU A 667 -29.94 -18.87 21.94
N PRO A 668 -31.05 -18.17 22.29
CA PRO A 668 -31.98 -18.67 23.32
C PRO A 668 -32.70 -19.94 22.91
N ASN A 669 -32.86 -20.18 21.59
CA ASN A 669 -33.56 -21.37 21.04
C ASN A 669 -34.95 -21.59 21.63
N GLY A 670 -35.69 -20.51 21.86
CA GLY A 670 -37.05 -20.52 22.38
C GLY A 670 -37.16 -20.57 23.92
N ALA A 671 -36.05 -20.42 24.63
CA ALA A 671 -36.07 -20.30 26.09
C ALA A 671 -36.83 -19.04 26.55
N SER A 672 -37.61 -19.15 27.61
CA SER A 672 -38.40 -18.04 28.18
C SER A 672 -37.56 -17.14 29.12
N GLU A 673 -36.38 -17.56 29.47
CA GLU A 673 -35.41 -16.80 30.30
C GLU A 673 -34.01 -17.05 29.76
N PHE A 674 -33.25 -15.99 29.53
CA PHE A 674 -31.87 -16.08 29.08
C PHE A 674 -31.10 -14.80 29.44
N VAL A 675 -29.79 -14.90 29.38
CA VAL A 675 -28.87 -13.81 29.71
C VAL A 675 -27.92 -13.60 28.52
N LEU A 676 -27.77 -12.35 28.10
CA LEU A 676 -26.74 -11.96 27.18
C LEU A 676 -25.56 -11.37 27.99
N ASP A 677 -24.52 -12.16 28.16
CA ASP A 677 -23.28 -11.74 28.81
C ASP A 677 -22.25 -11.31 27.76
N ILE A 678 -21.64 -10.16 27.97
CA ILE A 678 -20.58 -9.57 27.16
C ILE A 678 -19.31 -9.53 27.99
N PRO A 679 -18.48 -10.59 27.99
CA PRO A 679 -17.19 -10.58 28.67
C PRO A 679 -16.27 -9.59 27.93
N VAL A 680 -15.89 -8.49 28.60
CA VAL A 680 -15.21 -7.35 27.96
C VAL A 680 -13.83 -7.75 27.47
N GLU A 681 -13.02 -8.40 28.29
CA GLU A 681 -11.69 -8.86 27.91
C GLU A 681 -11.69 -9.74 26.65
N LYS A 682 -12.68 -10.63 26.53
CA LYS A 682 -12.80 -11.56 25.40
C LYS A 682 -13.02 -10.87 24.05
N TYR A 683 -13.79 -9.79 24.02
CA TYR A 683 -14.23 -9.14 22.78
C TYR A 683 -13.46 -7.86 22.47
N PHE A 684 -12.88 -7.20 23.47
CA PHE A 684 -12.26 -5.88 23.34
C PHE A 684 -10.81 -5.84 23.84
N GLY A 685 -10.34 -6.86 24.56
CA GLY A 685 -9.02 -6.90 25.16
C GLY A 685 -8.97 -6.21 26.53
N THR A 686 -7.76 -5.95 27.01
CA THR A 686 -7.47 -5.38 28.34
C THR A 686 -6.94 -3.95 28.29
N ASP A 687 -6.75 -3.38 27.09
CA ASP A 687 -6.27 -2.01 26.94
C ASP A 687 -7.31 -1.01 27.44
N VAL A 688 -6.91 -0.12 28.36
CA VAL A 688 -7.82 0.91 28.89
C VAL A 688 -8.28 1.92 27.83
N ALA A 689 -7.57 2.08 26.73
CA ALA A 689 -7.97 2.94 25.60
C ALA A 689 -9.27 2.49 24.93
N ILE A 690 -9.76 1.27 25.20
CA ILE A 690 -11.09 0.82 24.74
C ILE A 690 -12.24 1.57 25.41
N TYR A 691 -12.02 2.19 26.55
CA TYR A 691 -13.05 2.85 27.35
C TYR A 691 -13.19 4.35 27.05
N PRO A 692 -14.42 4.93 27.24
CA PRO A 692 -15.65 4.21 27.57
C PRO A 692 -16.11 3.30 26.43
N LEU A 693 -16.67 2.15 26.77
CA LEU A 693 -17.40 1.36 25.78
C LEU A 693 -18.69 2.10 25.41
N HIS A 694 -19.09 2.00 24.16
CA HIS A 694 -20.34 2.58 23.68
C HIS A 694 -21.35 1.46 23.40
N PHE A 695 -22.42 1.44 24.18
CA PHE A 695 -23.57 0.59 23.89
C PHE A 695 -24.33 1.18 22.70
N GLU A 696 -24.73 0.34 21.74
CA GLU A 696 -25.43 0.79 20.54
C GLU A 696 -26.86 0.22 20.45
N LEU A 697 -27.01 -1.10 20.56
CA LEU A 697 -28.30 -1.74 20.40
C LEU A 697 -28.37 -3.18 20.93
N VAL A 698 -29.59 -3.68 21.16
CA VAL A 698 -29.91 -5.11 21.22
C VAL A 698 -30.94 -5.44 20.16
N LYS A 699 -30.70 -6.49 19.38
CA LYS A 699 -31.60 -6.99 18.35
C LYS A 699 -31.92 -8.46 18.57
N MET A 700 -33.23 -8.77 18.59
CA MET A 700 -33.78 -10.06 18.95
C MET A 700 -34.60 -10.62 17.76
N PHE A 701 -34.24 -11.77 17.21
CA PHE A 701 -34.90 -12.44 16.09
C PHE A 701 -35.85 -13.50 16.60
N LEU A 702 -37.11 -13.38 16.25
CA LEU A 702 -38.14 -14.34 16.63
C LEU A 702 -38.07 -15.62 15.79
N MET A 703 -38.46 -16.73 16.38
CA MET A 703 -38.72 -17.98 15.67
C MET A 703 -40.03 -17.89 14.93
N THR A 704 -40.12 -18.54 13.79
CA THR A 704 -41.37 -18.64 13.00
C THR A 704 -42.45 -19.46 13.72
N SER A 705 -42.08 -20.21 14.75
CA SER A 705 -42.97 -20.96 15.63
C SER A 705 -43.63 -20.12 16.72
N THR A 706 -43.23 -18.85 16.90
CA THR A 706 -43.88 -17.93 17.83
C THR A 706 -45.37 -17.75 17.42
N GLU A 707 -46.28 -17.84 18.40
CA GLU A 707 -47.72 -17.63 18.13
C GLU A 707 -47.98 -16.17 17.75
N ALA A 708 -48.95 -15.93 16.86
CA ALA A 708 -49.33 -14.57 16.52
C ALA A 708 -50.12 -13.93 17.69
N GLY A 709 -49.76 -12.69 18.04
CA GLY A 709 -50.40 -12.01 19.17
C GLY A 709 -49.49 -10.97 19.82
N GLU A 710 -49.88 -10.51 20.99
CA GLU A 710 -49.09 -9.63 21.83
C GLU A 710 -48.09 -10.45 22.65
N HIS A 711 -46.86 -10.00 22.67
CA HIS A 711 -45.75 -10.60 23.41
C HIS A 711 -44.99 -9.56 24.21
N TYR A 712 -44.24 -10.02 25.20
CA TYR A 712 -43.38 -9.16 25.99
C TYR A 712 -41.98 -9.71 26.15
N VAL A 713 -41.05 -8.79 26.43
CA VAL A 713 -39.71 -9.07 26.97
C VAL A 713 -39.54 -8.22 28.22
N THR A 714 -39.48 -8.83 29.36
CA THR A 714 -39.15 -8.17 30.64
C THR A 714 -37.64 -7.90 30.66
N LEU A 715 -37.30 -6.66 30.91
CA LEU A 715 -35.92 -6.12 30.91
C LEU A 715 -35.57 -5.65 32.34
N PRO A 716 -34.98 -6.50 33.18
CA PRO A 716 -34.59 -6.11 34.55
C PRO A 716 -33.59 -4.99 34.62
N GLY A 717 -32.74 -4.88 33.59
CA GLY A 717 -31.74 -3.83 33.43
C GLY A 717 -30.56 -4.29 32.59
N ILE A 718 -29.67 -3.34 32.33
CA ILE A 718 -28.31 -3.59 31.79
C ILE A 718 -27.35 -3.39 32.97
N TYR A 719 -26.60 -4.39 33.28
CA TYR A 719 -25.72 -4.44 34.47
C TYR A 719 -24.27 -4.42 34.06
N GLN A 720 -23.45 -3.71 34.81
CA GLN A 720 -22.00 -3.76 34.80
C GLN A 720 -21.56 -4.69 35.94
N ILE A 721 -20.87 -5.79 35.61
CA ILE A 721 -20.40 -6.79 36.55
C ILE A 721 -18.89 -6.59 36.75
N TYR A 722 -18.49 -6.46 38.00
CA TYR A 722 -17.11 -6.36 38.43
C TYR A 722 -16.80 -7.57 39.31
N GLY A 723 -15.97 -8.46 38.83
CA GLY A 723 -15.57 -9.65 39.60
C GLY A 723 -14.80 -9.29 40.87
N ASN A 724 -13.94 -10.20 41.33
CA ASN A 724 -13.09 -9.96 42.53
C ASN A 724 -12.05 -8.83 42.36
N LYS A 725 -12.04 -8.15 41.18
CA LYS A 725 -11.18 -7.01 40.88
C LYS A 725 -11.82 -5.66 41.21
N SER A 726 -13.09 -5.61 41.61
CA SER A 726 -13.69 -4.39 42.14
C SER A 726 -12.89 -3.97 43.36
N GLY A 727 -12.15 -2.89 43.23
CA GLY A 727 -11.62 -2.20 44.39
C GLY A 727 -12.82 -1.79 45.24
N THR A 728 -13.24 -2.63 46.17
CA THR A 728 -14.07 -2.16 47.30
C THR A 728 -13.30 -0.96 47.82
N GLY A 729 -13.90 0.25 47.79
CA GLY A 729 -13.32 1.45 48.37
C GLY A 729 -13.18 1.33 49.91
N THR A 730 -12.46 0.36 50.33
CA THR A 730 -11.71 0.42 51.57
C THR A 730 -10.59 1.40 51.25
N ALA A 731 -10.66 2.58 51.86
CA ALA A 731 -9.50 3.44 52.00
C ALA A 731 -8.26 2.53 51.98
N VAL A 732 -7.44 2.70 50.89
CA VAL A 732 -6.11 2.09 50.95
C VAL A 732 -5.57 2.62 52.25
N GLU A 733 -5.41 1.74 53.25
CA GLU A 733 -4.50 2.06 54.34
C GLU A 733 -3.30 2.62 53.58
N HIS A 734 -2.94 3.86 53.90
CA HIS A 734 -1.73 4.47 53.34
C HIS A 734 -0.66 3.41 53.45
N VAL A 735 -0.35 2.74 52.33
CA VAL A 735 0.88 2.00 52.23
C VAL A 735 1.89 3.11 52.39
N ALA A 736 2.45 3.14 53.59
CA ALA A 736 3.46 4.11 53.94
C ALA A 736 4.44 4.09 52.80
N VAL A 737 4.59 5.24 52.11
CA VAL A 737 5.49 5.42 50.98
C VAL A 737 6.76 4.69 51.38
N ASP A 738 7.03 3.59 50.70
CA ASP A 738 8.14 2.71 51.04
C ASP A 738 9.37 3.59 51.00
N GLN A 739 9.91 3.93 52.15
CA GLN A 739 11.02 4.90 52.23
C GLN A 739 12.13 4.32 51.38
N LYS A 740 12.54 5.05 50.34
CA LYS A 740 13.62 4.59 49.47
C LYS A 740 14.76 4.03 50.27
N PRO A 741 15.24 2.82 49.99
CA PRO A 741 16.34 2.22 50.74
C PRO A 741 17.52 3.21 50.82
N VAL A 742 17.91 3.57 52.02
CA VAL A 742 19.03 4.48 52.28
C VAL A 742 20.30 3.67 52.46
N LYS A 743 21.28 3.91 51.62
CA LYS A 743 22.62 3.34 51.78
C LYS A 743 23.41 4.17 52.81
N PHE A 744 24.02 3.53 53.78
CA PHE A 744 24.92 4.19 54.71
C PHE A 744 26.14 3.30 55.02
N ILE A 745 27.23 3.94 55.47
CA ILE A 745 28.46 3.22 55.86
C ILE A 745 28.61 3.34 57.34
N GLU A 746 28.75 2.20 58.02
CA GLU A 746 29.07 2.12 59.43
C GLU A 746 30.26 1.15 59.64
N ASN A 747 31.26 1.59 60.43
CA ASN A 747 32.50 0.86 60.63
C ASN A 747 33.19 0.37 59.33
N GLY A 748 33.11 1.16 58.23
CA GLY A 748 33.74 0.85 56.95
C GLY A 748 32.98 -0.18 56.10
N GLN A 749 31.80 -0.63 56.51
CA GLN A 749 30.90 -1.55 55.76
C GLN A 749 29.69 -0.81 55.25
N LEU A 750 29.23 -1.14 54.04
CA LEU A 750 28.03 -0.59 53.40
C LEU A 750 26.79 -1.39 53.81
N PHE A 751 25.79 -0.68 54.31
CA PHE A 751 24.48 -1.20 54.70
C PHE A 751 23.36 -0.51 53.95
N ILE A 752 22.23 -1.17 53.85
CA ILE A 752 20.99 -0.65 53.27
C ILE A 752 19.91 -0.64 54.40
N ARG A 753 19.35 0.55 54.70
CA ARG A 753 18.21 0.67 55.61
C ARG A 753 16.94 0.79 54.80
N HIS A 754 15.96 -0.09 55.06
CA HIS A 754 14.65 -0.08 54.41
C HIS A 754 13.58 -0.45 55.47
N ASN A 755 12.61 0.43 55.66
CA ASN A 755 11.53 0.26 56.66
C ASN A 755 12.03 -0.11 58.05
N ASP A 756 12.92 0.70 58.63
CA ASP A 756 13.55 0.48 59.94
C ASP A 756 14.35 -0.83 60.10
N LYS A 757 14.57 -1.56 59.03
CA LYS A 757 15.42 -2.74 58.95
C LYS A 757 16.72 -2.42 58.24
N VAL A 758 17.79 -3.00 58.74
CA VAL A 758 19.13 -2.86 58.17
C VAL A 758 19.53 -4.17 57.49
N TYR A 759 20.06 -4.06 56.31
CA TYR A 759 20.51 -5.20 55.49
C TYR A 759 21.98 -5.03 55.11
N THR A 760 22.69 -6.12 55.02
CA THR A 760 23.98 -6.14 54.32
C THR A 760 23.81 -5.96 52.81
N ILE A 761 24.89 -5.66 52.10
CA ILE A 761 24.89 -5.57 50.59
C ILE A 761 24.48 -6.90 49.93
N LEU A 762 24.53 -8.02 50.64
CA LEU A 762 24.12 -9.34 50.15
C LEU A 762 22.67 -9.66 50.50
N GLY A 763 21.89 -8.70 51.05
CA GLY A 763 20.47 -8.84 51.33
C GLY A 763 20.18 -9.55 52.69
N THR A 764 21.19 -9.81 53.54
CA THR A 764 20.97 -10.39 54.89
C THR A 764 20.48 -9.31 55.85
N GLN A 765 19.31 -9.49 56.48
CA GLN A 765 18.80 -8.58 57.50
C GLN A 765 19.65 -8.74 58.78
N LEU A 766 20.06 -7.62 59.40
CA LEU A 766 20.81 -7.54 60.63
C LEU A 766 19.89 -7.35 61.83
#